data_ed266c38b45e7700699b63cb5ef76190
#
_entry.id   ed266c38b45e7700699b63cb5ef76190
#
_cell.length_a   1.000
_cell.length_b   1.000
_cell.length_c   1.000
_cell.angle_alpha   90.00
_cell.angle_beta   90.00
_cell.angle_gamma   90.00
#
_symmetry.space_group_name_H-M   'P 1'
#
loop_
_entity.id
_entity.type
_entity.pdbx_description
1 polymer ?
#
loop_
_entity_poly.entity_id
_entity_poly.type
_entity_poly.pdbx_seq_one_letter_code
_entity_poly.pdbx_strand_id
1 'polypeptide(L)'
;MTRPPFRPHRLLSGIVAVTLATTTLVAVASPASADPAPPPAVVTRAALDPALVAGRGADVPFLEQEAENGVTDGALVAADRTAYTLAAEASGRKAVSLAPGQYVEFTLPEATNAITVRYSIPDAAAGGGGTAPLQIGVGGKKVKTLTLTSAYAYLYNQYPFTNDPAAGLLHPDWWVTECACVPAFTTPAPTFETPFRPMKYFDEERLLLGRTYKAGEVLRLTAPVGTPAASTVIDLIDTELVGRPHVRLAASNVLLFGADPSGGKDSAPAIEKAIAAAKKLKLKVYIPPGTYRVDRHILVDDVTIEGAGSWYTKIKGREVALASPSPDGSVHTGVGFYGRDAAAGGSRNVHLSGFAIEGDVRERIDTDQVNGIGGAFSDSSFSRLHIQHTKVGIWLDGPMERVTVRDNIIVDQIADAVNFHRGITNSTVSNNFVRNTGDDGLAMWSEGTANAGNTFERNTVQSPTLANGIAVYGGTDNTVSGNLVADPVREGSGLHAGSRFGATAFEGTLAFTDNTTVRAGTYELNWNIGLGAIWIFALDRSIEGAIRVTGDHYLDNTYNAIMMVSDWPVKDVVKITDVAFADVRVDGTGTSVLSARVAGGASFLNVDARNVGAVGINNCGSFNFLPSGSEFAVTDLGGNDGAGTTGPWMAAWELPNTITCDDRPPVVSPPPPSTW
;
A
#
# COMPACT_ATOMS: atom_id res chain seq x y z
N MET A 1 -11.71 17.66 -10.68
CA MET A 1 -11.00 18.95 -10.93
C MET A 1 -10.24 18.81 -12.23
N THR A 2 -10.48 19.69 -13.17
CA THR A 2 -9.86 19.66 -14.50
C THR A 2 -8.38 20.06 -14.38
N ARG A 3 -7.49 19.16 -14.73
CA ARG A 3 -6.05 19.45 -14.87
C ARG A 3 -5.83 20.45 -16.02
N PRO A 4 -4.89 21.40 -15.91
CA PRO A 4 -4.57 22.31 -17.02
C PRO A 4 -3.92 21.53 -18.17
N PRO A 5 -4.16 21.91 -19.42
CA PRO A 5 -3.61 21.23 -20.58
C PRO A 5 -2.12 21.59 -20.79
N PHE A 6 -1.28 20.60 -20.89
CA PHE A 6 0.11 20.74 -21.36
C PHE A 6 0.09 21.05 -22.87
N ARG A 7 0.87 22.04 -23.30
CA ARG A 7 1.06 22.37 -24.71
C ARG A 7 2.26 21.59 -25.29
N PRO A 8 2.12 20.96 -26.45
CA PRO A 8 3.24 20.25 -27.07
C PRO A 8 4.19 21.21 -27.80
N HIS A 9 5.50 21.04 -27.57
CA HIS A 9 6.53 21.64 -28.40
C HIS A 9 6.80 20.77 -29.64
N ARG A 10 6.69 21.38 -30.82
CA ARG A 10 7.01 20.76 -32.10
C ARG A 10 8.52 20.61 -32.26
N LEU A 11 8.98 19.40 -32.55
CA LEU A 11 10.33 19.12 -33.04
C LEU A 11 10.33 19.05 -34.57
N LEU A 12 11.29 19.77 -35.16
CA LEU A 12 11.51 19.83 -36.62
C LEU A 12 12.19 18.55 -37.10
N SER A 13 11.63 17.98 -38.16
CA SER A 13 12.17 16.83 -38.89
C SER A 13 13.37 17.24 -39.75
N GLY A 14 14.52 16.63 -39.54
CA GLY A 14 15.67 16.71 -40.43
C GLY A 14 15.83 15.42 -41.26
N ILE A 15 15.77 15.54 -42.56
CA ILE A 15 15.99 14.46 -43.52
C ILE A 15 17.51 14.20 -43.65
N VAL A 16 17.97 12.97 -43.50
CA VAL A 16 19.34 12.57 -43.82
C VAL A 16 19.30 11.55 -44.94
N ALA A 17 20.07 11.86 -46.01
CA ALA A 17 20.21 11.06 -47.22
C ALA A 17 21.07 9.81 -46.97
N VAL A 18 20.66 8.70 -47.59
CA VAL A 18 21.36 7.42 -47.56
C VAL A 18 22.38 7.39 -48.70
N THR A 19 23.63 7.18 -48.39
CA THR A 19 24.70 6.86 -49.36
C THR A 19 25.03 5.36 -49.29
N LEU A 20 24.87 4.65 -50.38
CA LEU A 20 25.34 3.24 -50.52
C LEU A 20 26.85 3.19 -50.57
N ALA A 21 27.45 2.33 -49.74
CA ALA A 21 28.83 1.92 -49.85
C ALA A 21 28.92 0.39 -50.02
N THR A 22 29.65 -0.02 -50.99
CA THR A 22 29.93 -1.40 -51.41
C THR A 22 30.81 -2.12 -50.39
N THR A 23 30.41 -3.29 -49.91
CA THR A 23 31.17 -4.13 -48.99
C THR A 23 32.00 -5.18 -49.71
N THR A 24 33.29 -5.17 -49.42
CA THR A 24 34.25 -6.27 -49.69
C THR A 24 34.17 -7.30 -48.54
N LEU A 25 33.92 -8.56 -48.90
CA LEU A 25 33.98 -9.68 -47.95
C LEU A 25 35.43 -9.94 -47.50
N VAL A 26 35.67 -9.82 -46.20
CA VAL A 26 36.85 -10.39 -45.56
C VAL A 26 36.35 -11.54 -44.66
N ALA A 27 36.84 -12.73 -44.91
CA ALA A 27 36.53 -13.90 -44.08
C ALA A 27 37.25 -13.77 -42.73
N VAL A 28 36.48 -13.65 -41.66
CA VAL A 28 36.97 -13.68 -40.28
C VAL A 28 36.76 -15.08 -39.73
N ALA A 29 37.82 -15.70 -39.25
CA ALA A 29 37.77 -16.98 -38.56
C ALA A 29 36.97 -16.87 -37.26
N SER A 30 36.07 -17.82 -37.04
CA SER A 30 35.27 -17.89 -35.81
C SER A 30 36.16 -18.11 -34.59
N PRO A 31 36.01 -17.34 -33.50
CA PRO A 31 36.64 -17.68 -32.22
C PRO A 31 35.95 -18.91 -31.62
N ALA A 32 36.74 -19.76 -31.02
CA ALA A 32 36.28 -20.93 -30.27
C ALA A 32 35.26 -20.51 -29.20
N SER A 33 34.17 -21.26 -29.11
CA SER A 33 33.15 -21.07 -28.06
C SER A 33 33.79 -21.26 -26.68
N ALA A 34 33.82 -20.19 -25.90
CA ALA A 34 34.10 -20.31 -24.48
C ALA A 34 32.95 -21.08 -23.81
N ASP A 35 33.26 -22.00 -22.92
CA ASP A 35 32.27 -22.67 -22.09
C ASP A 35 31.40 -21.63 -21.37
N PRO A 36 30.08 -21.88 -21.22
CA PRO A 36 29.21 -21.00 -20.50
C PRO A 36 29.70 -20.88 -19.04
N ALA A 37 29.83 -19.65 -18.57
CA ALA A 37 30.17 -19.40 -17.18
C ALA A 37 29.21 -20.18 -16.27
N PRO A 38 29.68 -20.77 -15.16
CA PRO A 38 28.80 -21.43 -14.22
C PRO A 38 27.75 -20.45 -13.71
N PRO A 39 26.50 -20.92 -13.50
CA PRO A 39 25.46 -20.07 -12.95
C PRO A 39 25.94 -19.45 -11.65
N PRO A 40 25.62 -18.18 -11.36
CA PRO A 40 26.01 -17.53 -10.11
C PRO A 40 25.52 -18.37 -8.93
N ALA A 41 26.39 -18.54 -7.94
CA ALA A 41 26.06 -19.27 -6.72
C ALA A 41 24.81 -18.60 -6.10
N VAL A 42 23.80 -19.41 -5.79
CA VAL A 42 22.63 -18.93 -5.05
C VAL A 42 23.13 -18.54 -3.66
N VAL A 43 23.22 -17.23 -3.42
CA VAL A 43 23.55 -16.70 -2.10
C VAL A 43 22.27 -16.82 -1.27
N THR A 44 22.22 -17.81 -0.38
CA THR A 44 21.18 -17.86 0.65
C THR A 44 21.43 -16.70 1.61
N ARG A 45 20.57 -15.70 1.58
CA ARG A 45 20.62 -14.59 2.52
C ARG A 45 20.18 -15.08 3.90
N ALA A 46 20.85 -14.60 4.96
CA ALA A 46 20.41 -14.85 6.32
C ALA A 46 18.98 -14.30 6.53
N ALA A 47 18.19 -14.95 7.36
CA ALA A 47 16.90 -14.43 7.80
C ALA A 47 17.09 -13.02 8.41
N LEU A 48 16.09 -12.16 8.24
CA LEU A 48 16.10 -10.85 8.89
C LEU A 48 16.17 -11.02 10.41
N ASP A 49 16.94 -10.16 11.06
CA ASP A 49 17.01 -10.13 12.52
C ASP A 49 15.69 -9.60 13.09
N PRO A 50 14.93 -10.42 13.84
CA PRO A 50 13.66 -9.96 14.43
C PRO A 50 13.80 -8.74 15.33
N ALA A 51 14.98 -8.50 15.91
CA ALA A 51 15.25 -7.33 16.73
C ALA A 51 15.13 -6.01 15.95
N LEU A 52 15.32 -6.04 14.63
CA LEU A 52 15.22 -4.84 13.76
C LEU A 52 13.80 -4.39 13.50
N VAL A 53 12.81 -5.23 13.80
CA VAL A 53 11.38 -4.91 13.67
C VAL A 53 10.68 -4.86 15.03
N ALA A 54 11.33 -5.30 16.10
CA ALA A 54 10.75 -5.33 17.44
C ALA A 54 10.35 -3.92 17.91
N GLY A 55 9.13 -3.79 18.39
CA GLY A 55 8.59 -2.51 18.86
C GLY A 55 8.16 -1.54 17.74
N ARG A 56 8.22 -1.98 16.48
CA ARG A 56 7.76 -1.22 15.31
C ARG A 56 6.40 -1.76 14.84
N GLY A 57 5.59 -0.88 14.28
CA GLY A 57 4.27 -1.24 13.76
C GLY A 57 3.17 -1.33 14.82
N ALA A 58 2.01 -1.82 14.39
CA ALA A 58 0.81 -1.93 15.20
C ALA A 58 0.85 -3.14 16.12
N ASP A 59 0.28 -2.98 17.31
CA ASP A 59 -0.06 -4.09 18.18
C ASP A 59 -1.44 -4.64 17.75
N VAL A 60 -1.42 -5.77 17.05
CA VAL A 60 -2.61 -6.36 16.43
C VAL A 60 -3.16 -7.51 17.27
N PRO A 61 -4.50 -7.76 17.23
CA PRO A 61 -5.13 -8.80 18.04
C PRO A 61 -5.00 -10.21 17.45
N PHE A 62 -4.22 -10.41 16.40
CA PHE A 62 -4.07 -11.68 15.68
C PHE A 62 -2.62 -12.07 15.49
N LEU A 63 -2.39 -13.32 15.17
CA LEU A 63 -1.09 -13.85 14.77
C LEU A 63 -1.14 -14.27 13.31
N GLU A 64 -0.26 -13.70 12.52
CA GLU A 64 -0.10 -14.00 11.11
C GLU A 64 0.74 -15.27 10.92
N GLN A 65 0.33 -16.13 9.99
CA GLN A 65 1.06 -17.33 9.61
C GLN A 65 1.09 -17.45 8.09
N GLU A 66 2.28 -17.44 7.52
CA GLU A 66 2.51 -17.59 6.08
C GLU A 66 2.24 -19.01 5.61
N ALA A 67 1.58 -19.15 4.45
CA ALA A 67 1.17 -20.46 3.93
C ALA A 67 2.36 -21.32 3.51
N GLU A 68 3.44 -20.73 2.99
CA GLU A 68 4.65 -21.46 2.62
C GLU A 68 5.39 -22.06 3.81
N ASN A 69 5.13 -21.59 5.02
CA ASN A 69 5.67 -22.17 6.27
C ASN A 69 4.75 -23.27 6.83
N GLY A 70 3.58 -23.49 6.23
CA GLY A 70 2.63 -24.54 6.58
C GLY A 70 3.00 -25.91 6.00
N VAL A 71 2.26 -26.93 6.40
CA VAL A 71 2.36 -28.28 5.80
C VAL A 71 1.38 -28.37 4.64
N THR A 72 1.87 -28.64 3.43
CA THR A 72 1.03 -28.62 2.23
C THR A 72 1.40 -29.73 1.25
N ASP A 73 0.42 -30.20 0.48
CA ASP A 73 0.60 -30.95 -0.77
C ASP A 73 0.38 -30.09 -2.02
N GLY A 74 0.18 -28.77 -1.82
CA GLY A 74 0.13 -27.77 -2.89
C GLY A 74 1.50 -27.39 -3.43
N ALA A 75 1.50 -26.57 -4.47
CA ALA A 75 2.71 -26.04 -5.09
C ALA A 75 3.12 -24.70 -4.45
N LEU A 76 4.40 -24.58 -4.12
CA LEU A 76 4.95 -23.30 -3.67
C LEU A 76 4.97 -22.31 -4.84
N VAL A 77 4.42 -21.12 -4.66
CA VAL A 77 4.61 -19.98 -5.52
C VAL A 77 5.98 -19.41 -5.19
N ALA A 78 6.91 -19.54 -6.13
CA ALA A 78 8.28 -19.08 -5.95
C ALA A 78 8.36 -17.56 -5.74
N ALA A 79 9.32 -17.14 -4.95
CA ALA A 79 9.52 -15.72 -4.67
C ALA A 79 9.85 -14.93 -5.94
N ASP A 80 9.10 -13.86 -6.18
CA ASP A 80 9.29 -12.95 -7.30
C ASP A 80 8.95 -11.51 -6.86
N ARG A 81 9.74 -10.54 -7.28
CA ARG A 81 9.51 -9.10 -7.02
C ARG A 81 9.05 -8.36 -8.26
N THR A 82 8.84 -9.07 -9.36
CA THR A 82 8.41 -8.46 -10.62
C THR A 82 6.96 -8.00 -10.51
N ALA A 83 6.71 -6.73 -10.70
CA ALA A 83 5.37 -6.16 -10.70
C ALA A 83 4.44 -6.94 -11.66
N TYR A 84 3.16 -7.01 -11.32
CA TYR A 84 2.13 -7.79 -12.03
C TYR A 84 2.32 -9.31 -11.96
N THR A 85 3.07 -9.82 -11.01
CA THR A 85 3.09 -11.25 -10.69
C THR A 85 2.33 -11.49 -9.39
N LEU A 86 1.74 -12.65 -9.27
CA LEU A 86 1.01 -13.04 -8.05
C LEU A 86 1.96 -13.07 -6.84
N ALA A 87 3.19 -13.55 -7.02
CA ALA A 87 4.19 -13.55 -5.96
C ALA A 87 4.57 -12.15 -5.48
N ALA A 88 4.62 -11.16 -6.39
CA ALA A 88 4.96 -9.78 -6.01
C ALA A 88 3.95 -9.12 -5.08
N GLU A 89 2.72 -9.61 -5.05
CA GLU A 89 1.65 -9.11 -4.18
C GLU A 89 1.43 -9.95 -2.94
N ALA A 90 2.04 -11.14 -2.87
CA ALA A 90 2.01 -11.97 -1.67
C ALA A 90 2.90 -11.38 -0.56
N SER A 91 2.52 -11.60 0.69
CA SER A 91 3.37 -11.33 1.83
C SER A 91 4.67 -12.12 1.72
N GLY A 92 5.80 -11.55 2.09
CA GLY A 92 7.09 -12.23 1.91
C GLY A 92 7.43 -12.59 0.45
N ARG A 93 6.62 -12.17 -0.51
CA ARG A 93 6.72 -12.51 -1.95
C ARG A 93 6.55 -13.98 -2.26
N LYS A 94 5.84 -14.74 -1.45
CA LYS A 94 5.61 -16.19 -1.59
C LYS A 94 4.17 -16.53 -1.27
N ALA A 95 3.72 -17.69 -1.71
CA ALA A 95 2.39 -18.21 -1.38
C ALA A 95 2.33 -19.72 -1.69
N VAL A 96 1.21 -20.35 -1.38
CA VAL A 96 0.92 -21.74 -1.73
C VAL A 96 -0.25 -21.82 -2.69
N SER A 97 -0.07 -22.45 -3.86
CA SER A 97 -1.12 -22.71 -4.83
C SER A 97 -1.69 -24.13 -4.64
N LEU A 98 -2.98 -24.20 -4.40
CA LEU A 98 -3.73 -25.45 -4.20
C LEU A 98 -4.54 -25.80 -5.46
N ALA A 99 -4.24 -26.92 -6.10
CA ALA A 99 -5.13 -27.52 -7.07
C ALA A 99 -6.35 -28.16 -6.38
N PRO A 100 -7.46 -28.45 -7.11
CA PRO A 100 -8.61 -29.14 -6.53
C PRO A 100 -8.22 -30.44 -5.82
N GLY A 101 -8.59 -30.58 -4.55
CA GLY A 101 -8.25 -31.67 -3.65
C GLY A 101 -7.04 -31.44 -2.76
N GLN A 102 -6.22 -30.42 -3.03
CA GLN A 102 -5.03 -30.08 -2.25
C GLN A 102 -5.34 -29.19 -1.05
N TYR A 103 -4.37 -29.13 -0.13
CA TYR A 103 -4.52 -28.42 1.14
C TYR A 103 -3.24 -27.75 1.61
N VAL A 104 -3.42 -26.83 2.58
CA VAL A 104 -2.36 -26.29 3.45
C VAL A 104 -2.82 -26.37 4.91
N GLU A 105 -1.92 -26.74 5.81
CA GLU A 105 -2.16 -26.86 7.25
C GLU A 105 -1.30 -25.90 8.06
N PHE A 106 -1.92 -25.37 9.10
CA PHE A 106 -1.30 -24.48 10.07
C PHE A 106 -1.46 -25.05 11.49
N THR A 107 -0.41 -25.10 12.27
CA THR A 107 -0.52 -25.38 13.70
C THR A 107 -0.92 -24.10 14.42
N LEU A 108 -2.03 -24.10 15.13
CA LEU A 108 -2.49 -22.94 15.87
C LEU A 108 -1.47 -22.59 16.98
N PRO A 109 -0.88 -21.39 16.99
CA PRO A 109 0.11 -21.02 17.99
C PRO A 109 -0.54 -20.71 19.35
N GLU A 110 -1.80 -20.26 19.33
CA GLU A 110 -2.58 -19.89 20.49
C GLU A 110 -4.05 -20.35 20.37
N ALA A 111 -4.82 -20.14 21.44
CA ALA A 111 -6.27 -20.40 21.41
C ALA A 111 -6.95 -19.49 20.37
N THR A 112 -7.69 -20.07 19.44
CA THR A 112 -8.22 -19.39 18.25
C THR A 112 -9.70 -19.71 18.07
N ASN A 113 -10.53 -18.71 17.76
CA ASN A 113 -11.94 -18.88 17.39
C ASN A 113 -12.36 -18.08 16.16
N ALA A 114 -11.43 -17.36 15.56
CA ALA A 114 -11.62 -16.57 14.36
C ALA A 114 -10.37 -16.64 13.47
N ILE A 115 -10.58 -16.59 12.16
CA ILE A 115 -9.49 -16.53 11.17
C ILE A 115 -9.83 -15.50 10.09
N THR A 116 -8.80 -14.87 9.55
CA THR A 116 -8.82 -14.21 8.25
C THR A 116 -7.95 -15.02 7.32
N VAL A 117 -8.41 -15.25 6.09
CA VAL A 117 -7.65 -15.96 5.06
C VAL A 117 -7.37 -14.96 3.94
N ARG A 118 -6.10 -14.74 3.64
CA ARG A 118 -5.68 -13.98 2.46
C ARG A 118 -5.45 -14.94 1.30
N TYR A 119 -6.16 -14.71 0.21
CA TYR A 119 -6.24 -15.67 -0.88
C TYR A 119 -6.29 -14.99 -2.25
N SER A 120 -6.03 -15.80 -3.30
CA SER A 120 -6.32 -15.46 -4.69
C SER A 120 -6.95 -16.66 -5.38
N ILE A 121 -8.00 -16.40 -6.17
CA ILE A 121 -8.58 -17.39 -7.11
C ILE A 121 -8.59 -16.75 -8.52
N PRO A 122 -8.51 -17.52 -9.59
CA PRO A 122 -8.64 -16.98 -10.94
C PRO A 122 -9.93 -16.18 -11.12
N ASP A 123 -9.83 -15.08 -11.85
CA ASP A 123 -11.01 -14.29 -12.20
C ASP A 123 -11.91 -15.06 -13.17
N ALA A 124 -13.15 -14.61 -13.30
CA ALA A 124 -14.05 -15.13 -14.32
C ALA A 124 -13.48 -14.84 -15.72
N ALA A 125 -13.75 -15.72 -16.69
CA ALA A 125 -13.22 -15.58 -18.05
C ALA A 125 -13.61 -14.24 -18.73
N ALA A 126 -14.74 -13.66 -18.32
CA ALA A 126 -15.19 -12.34 -18.79
C ALA A 126 -14.80 -11.19 -17.85
N GLY A 127 -14.07 -11.45 -16.77
CA GLY A 127 -13.84 -10.50 -15.69
C GLY A 127 -15.02 -10.37 -14.73
N GLY A 128 -14.93 -9.43 -13.80
CA GLY A 128 -16.03 -9.07 -12.90
C GLY A 128 -16.23 -10.00 -11.69
N GLY A 129 -15.38 -10.99 -11.51
CA GLY A 129 -15.35 -11.87 -10.35
C GLY A 129 -15.93 -13.26 -10.59
N GLY A 130 -15.23 -14.26 -10.06
CA GLY A 130 -15.65 -15.64 -9.91
C GLY A 130 -15.84 -16.01 -8.45
N THR A 131 -16.30 -17.22 -8.17
CA THR A 131 -16.40 -17.73 -6.80
C THR A 131 -15.86 -19.16 -6.71
N ALA A 132 -15.26 -19.49 -5.56
CA ALA A 132 -14.81 -20.84 -5.26
C ALA A 132 -14.99 -21.17 -3.78
N PRO A 133 -15.35 -22.43 -3.43
CA PRO A 133 -15.40 -22.85 -2.03
C PRO A 133 -13.99 -23.14 -1.49
N LEU A 134 -13.75 -22.78 -0.23
CA LEU A 134 -12.59 -23.21 0.55
C LEU A 134 -13.09 -23.93 1.81
N GLN A 135 -12.68 -25.16 2.02
CA GLN A 135 -13.08 -25.93 3.20
C GLN A 135 -12.11 -25.66 4.35
N ILE A 136 -12.68 -25.36 5.51
CA ILE A 136 -11.94 -25.16 6.76
C ILE A 136 -12.16 -26.39 7.63
N GLY A 137 -11.07 -27.01 8.06
CA GLY A 137 -11.07 -28.14 8.99
C GLY A 137 -10.17 -27.88 10.19
N VAL A 138 -10.48 -28.46 11.35
CA VAL A 138 -9.60 -28.44 12.53
C VAL A 138 -9.60 -29.83 13.16
N GLY A 139 -8.42 -30.36 13.46
CA GLY A 139 -8.25 -31.68 14.04
C GLY A 139 -8.83 -32.80 13.17
N GLY A 140 -8.71 -32.67 11.85
CA GLY A 140 -9.23 -33.63 10.87
C GLY A 140 -10.74 -33.60 10.64
N LYS A 141 -11.47 -32.67 11.28
CA LYS A 141 -12.91 -32.50 11.12
C LYS A 141 -13.24 -31.21 10.36
N LYS A 142 -14.13 -31.31 9.36
CA LYS A 142 -14.66 -30.14 8.67
C LYS A 142 -15.42 -29.26 9.66
N VAL A 143 -15.07 -27.95 9.68
CA VAL A 143 -15.69 -26.93 10.52
C VAL A 143 -16.67 -26.10 9.71
N LYS A 144 -16.21 -25.51 8.61
CA LYS A 144 -17.01 -24.63 7.74
C LYS A 144 -16.51 -24.69 6.29
N THR A 145 -17.25 -24.01 5.43
CA THR A 145 -16.82 -23.69 4.07
C THR A 145 -16.94 -22.19 3.91
N LEU A 146 -15.86 -21.54 3.46
CA LEU A 146 -15.87 -20.17 2.97
C LEU A 146 -16.25 -20.16 1.49
N THR A 147 -16.88 -19.11 1.03
CA THR A 147 -17.03 -18.80 -0.38
C THR A 147 -16.07 -17.68 -0.71
N LEU A 148 -14.99 -18.00 -1.41
CA LEU A 148 -14.03 -17.04 -1.91
C LEU A 148 -14.59 -16.35 -3.14
N THR A 149 -14.18 -15.11 -3.40
CA THR A 149 -14.54 -14.36 -4.60
C THR A 149 -13.34 -13.63 -5.17
N SER A 150 -13.31 -13.41 -6.48
CA SER A 150 -12.35 -12.50 -7.14
C SER A 150 -12.96 -11.13 -7.47
N ALA A 151 -14.17 -10.84 -6.99
CA ALA A 151 -14.91 -9.63 -7.35
C ALA A 151 -14.23 -8.32 -6.93
N TYR A 152 -13.36 -8.36 -5.93
CA TYR A 152 -12.62 -7.21 -5.41
C TYR A 152 -11.12 -7.24 -5.74
N ALA A 153 -10.69 -8.27 -6.46
CA ALA A 153 -9.34 -8.39 -6.99
C ALA A 153 -9.31 -8.08 -8.50
N TYR A 154 -8.17 -8.32 -9.15
CA TYR A 154 -7.99 -8.22 -10.61
C TYR A 154 -8.30 -6.83 -11.20
N LEU A 155 -7.76 -5.78 -10.58
CA LEU A 155 -7.70 -4.47 -11.22
C LEU A 155 -6.78 -4.56 -12.44
N TYR A 156 -7.34 -4.28 -13.62
CA TYR A 156 -6.64 -4.47 -14.90
C TYR A 156 -5.78 -3.27 -15.34
N ASN A 157 -5.35 -2.48 -14.39
CA ASN A 157 -4.43 -1.35 -14.62
C ASN A 157 -4.90 -0.40 -15.71
N GLN A 158 -6.11 0.08 -15.57
CA GLN A 158 -6.73 1.02 -16.50
C GLN A 158 -7.05 2.32 -15.79
N TYR A 159 -7.28 3.33 -16.54
CA TYR A 159 -7.82 4.58 -16.02
C TYR A 159 -9.25 4.81 -16.57
N PRO A 160 -10.27 4.84 -15.73
CA PRO A 160 -10.25 4.43 -14.31
C PRO A 160 -9.95 2.94 -14.13
N PHE A 161 -9.38 2.54 -12.98
CA PHE A 161 -9.06 1.15 -12.69
C PHE A 161 -10.33 0.34 -12.52
N THR A 162 -10.48 -0.75 -13.28
CA THR A 162 -11.63 -1.65 -13.21
C THR A 162 -11.18 -3.09 -13.10
N ASN A 163 -11.99 -3.92 -12.48
CA ASN A 163 -11.85 -5.37 -12.48
C ASN A 163 -12.67 -6.07 -13.57
N ASP A 164 -13.33 -5.31 -14.46
CA ASP A 164 -14.11 -5.83 -15.59
C ASP A 164 -13.40 -5.60 -16.93
N PRO A 165 -12.60 -6.57 -17.43
CA PRO A 165 -11.99 -6.46 -18.74
C PRO A 165 -13.01 -6.48 -19.90
N ALA A 166 -14.22 -7.08 -19.67
CA ALA A 166 -15.24 -7.19 -20.71
C ALA A 166 -16.01 -5.89 -20.93
N ALA A 167 -15.94 -4.93 -20.02
CA ALA A 167 -16.49 -3.59 -20.22
C ALA A 167 -15.83 -2.82 -21.36
N GLY A 168 -14.89 -3.43 -22.07
CA GLY A 168 -14.18 -2.82 -23.20
C GLY A 168 -13.23 -1.71 -22.77
N LEU A 169 -12.96 -1.63 -21.49
CA LEU A 169 -12.17 -0.60 -20.85
C LEU A 169 -10.71 -1.02 -20.66
N LEU A 170 -10.24 -2.03 -21.38
CA LEU A 170 -8.83 -2.39 -21.43
C LEU A 170 -8.02 -1.31 -22.15
N HIS A 171 -8.15 -0.09 -21.66
CA HIS A 171 -7.33 1.02 -22.09
C HIS A 171 -6.12 1.09 -21.17
N PRO A 172 -4.91 1.17 -21.71
CA PRO A 172 -3.77 1.55 -20.92
C PRO A 172 -4.04 2.89 -20.24
N ASP A 173 -3.45 3.12 -19.10
CA ASP A 173 -3.48 4.42 -18.45
C ASP A 173 -3.19 5.53 -19.46
N TRP A 174 -3.89 6.66 -19.37
CA TRP A 174 -3.80 7.77 -20.33
C TRP A 174 -2.37 8.23 -20.60
N TRP A 175 -1.51 8.22 -19.58
CA TRP A 175 -0.11 8.61 -19.71
C TRP A 175 0.73 7.60 -20.52
N VAL A 176 0.30 6.36 -20.64
CA VAL A 176 0.94 5.37 -21.49
C VAL A 176 0.53 5.51 -22.93
N THR A 177 -0.71 5.89 -23.20
CA THR A 177 -1.24 6.04 -24.55
C THR A 177 -1.14 7.44 -25.12
N GLU A 178 -1.23 8.46 -24.27
CA GLU A 178 -1.33 9.85 -24.70
C GLU A 178 -0.06 10.64 -24.43
N CYS A 179 0.75 10.19 -23.49
CA CYS A 179 2.03 10.81 -23.19
C CYS A 179 3.16 10.12 -23.94
N ALA A 180 3.65 10.74 -24.97
CA ALA A 180 4.92 10.34 -25.62
C ALA A 180 6.15 10.46 -24.68
N CYS A 181 5.92 10.79 -23.42
CA CYS A 181 6.96 10.96 -22.41
C CYS A 181 7.46 9.62 -21.84
N VAL A 182 6.89 8.50 -22.23
CA VAL A 182 7.27 7.16 -21.74
C VAL A 182 7.68 6.22 -22.88
N PRO A 183 8.61 6.60 -23.76
CA PRO A 183 9.06 5.68 -24.81
C PRO A 183 9.77 4.46 -24.24
N ALA A 184 10.23 4.53 -23.01
CA ALA A 184 11.00 3.46 -22.40
C ALA A 184 10.17 2.27 -21.91
N PHE A 185 8.87 2.44 -21.71
CA PHE A 185 8.00 1.28 -21.48
C PHE A 185 7.94 0.37 -22.69
N THR A 186 8.42 0.83 -23.79
CA THR A 186 8.13 0.29 -25.09
C THR A 186 9.28 -0.46 -25.71
N THR A 187 10.16 -1.06 -24.94
CA THR A 187 11.09 -2.01 -25.50
C THR A 187 11.06 -3.35 -24.76
N PRO A 188 10.36 -4.31 -25.24
CA PRO A 188 9.25 -4.16 -26.19
C PRO A 188 8.15 -3.34 -25.55
N ALA A 189 7.44 -2.52 -26.33
CA ALA A 189 6.22 -1.90 -25.84
C ALA A 189 5.61 -2.85 -24.83
N PRO A 190 5.23 -2.40 -23.62
CA PRO A 190 4.33 -3.22 -22.87
C PRO A 190 3.26 -3.43 -23.90
N THR A 191 3.27 -4.61 -24.41
CA THR A 191 2.20 -4.99 -25.23
C THR A 191 1.07 -4.82 -24.27
N PHE A 192 0.29 -3.76 -24.42
CA PHE A 192 -1.01 -3.71 -23.83
C PHE A 192 -1.76 -4.85 -24.49
N GLU A 193 -1.14 -6.00 -24.39
CA GLU A 193 -1.63 -7.24 -24.90
C GLU A 193 -2.79 -7.60 -24.00
N THR A 194 -3.89 -7.75 -24.62
CA THR A 194 -4.99 -8.49 -24.00
C THR A 194 -4.56 -9.95 -23.81
N PRO A 195 -4.70 -10.50 -22.60
CA PRO A 195 -5.23 -9.81 -21.42
C PRO A 195 -4.15 -8.94 -20.75
N PHE A 196 -4.55 -7.74 -20.31
CA PHE A 196 -3.72 -6.95 -19.42
C PHE A 196 -3.33 -7.77 -18.21
N ARG A 197 -2.14 -7.53 -17.69
CA ARG A 197 -1.73 -8.10 -16.42
C ARG A 197 -2.53 -7.41 -15.32
N PRO A 198 -3.33 -8.13 -14.55
CA PRO A 198 -4.04 -7.53 -13.44
C PRO A 198 -3.07 -7.11 -12.36
N MET A 199 -3.40 -6.06 -11.66
CA MET A 199 -2.88 -5.79 -10.33
C MET A 199 -3.95 -6.15 -9.30
N LYS A 200 -3.51 -6.32 -8.04
CA LYS A 200 -4.38 -6.70 -6.92
C LYS A 200 -4.97 -8.11 -7.09
N TYR A 201 -4.10 -9.10 -6.97
CA TYR A 201 -4.49 -10.51 -7.07
C TYR A 201 -5.19 -11.04 -5.83
N PHE A 202 -4.92 -10.49 -4.65
CA PHE A 202 -5.38 -11.03 -3.38
C PHE A 202 -6.57 -10.27 -2.82
N ASP A 203 -7.41 -11.01 -2.09
CA ASP A 203 -8.51 -10.54 -1.28
C ASP A 203 -8.52 -11.29 0.05
N GLU A 204 -9.31 -10.83 1.02
CA GLU A 204 -9.37 -11.42 2.34
C GLU A 204 -10.79 -11.80 2.74
N GLU A 205 -10.94 -12.95 3.39
CA GLU A 205 -12.23 -13.39 3.91
C GLU A 205 -12.13 -13.80 5.37
N ARG A 206 -13.06 -13.31 6.18
CA ARG A 206 -13.10 -13.47 7.65
C ARG A 206 -14.09 -14.52 8.09
N LEU A 207 -13.72 -15.34 9.08
CA LEU A 207 -14.55 -16.41 9.57
C LEU A 207 -14.47 -16.61 11.07
N LEU A 208 -15.62 -16.56 11.77
CA LEU A 208 -15.77 -17.09 13.12
C LEU A 208 -15.93 -18.62 13.06
N LEU A 209 -15.05 -19.36 13.75
CA LEU A 209 -15.01 -20.82 13.73
C LEU A 209 -16.15 -21.49 14.53
N GLY A 210 -16.93 -20.71 15.28
CA GLY A 210 -18.08 -21.17 16.05
C GLY A 210 -17.75 -21.72 17.43
N ARG A 211 -16.49 -22.08 17.70
CA ARG A 211 -15.94 -22.42 19.03
C ARG A 211 -14.47 -22.07 19.09
N THR A 212 -13.91 -22.06 20.29
CA THR A 212 -12.47 -21.91 20.49
C THR A 212 -11.78 -23.25 20.30
N TYR A 213 -10.69 -23.24 19.54
CA TYR A 213 -9.72 -24.30 19.37
C TYR A 213 -8.47 -23.97 20.16
N LYS A 214 -7.74 -24.99 20.62
CA LYS A 214 -6.56 -24.80 21.50
C LYS A 214 -5.29 -24.62 20.67
N ALA A 215 -4.29 -24.01 21.26
CA ALA A 215 -2.92 -24.06 20.76
C ALA A 215 -2.51 -25.52 20.48
N GLY A 216 -1.76 -25.73 19.38
CA GLY A 216 -1.33 -27.04 18.92
C GLY A 216 -2.36 -27.82 18.08
N GLU A 217 -3.63 -27.40 18.02
CA GLU A 217 -4.58 -28.00 17.06
C GLU A 217 -4.20 -27.58 15.63
N VAL A 218 -4.42 -28.50 14.66
CA VAL A 218 -4.07 -28.25 13.26
C VAL A 218 -5.31 -27.74 12.52
N LEU A 219 -5.20 -26.54 11.98
CA LEU A 219 -6.18 -25.95 11.06
C LEU A 219 -5.77 -26.27 9.63
N ARG A 220 -6.70 -26.78 8.82
CA ARG A 220 -6.49 -27.15 7.42
C ARG A 220 -7.41 -26.34 6.53
N LEU A 221 -6.83 -25.73 5.49
CA LEU A 221 -7.53 -25.13 4.37
C LEU A 221 -7.44 -26.10 3.17
N THR A 222 -8.56 -26.45 2.58
CA THR A 222 -8.60 -27.39 1.45
C THR A 222 -9.37 -26.77 0.28
N ALA A 223 -8.80 -26.77 -0.92
CA ALA A 223 -9.50 -26.55 -2.17
C ALA A 223 -10.28 -27.83 -2.51
N PRO A 224 -11.62 -27.86 -2.42
CA PRO A 224 -12.33 -29.13 -2.57
C PRO A 224 -12.27 -29.67 -4.00
N VAL A 225 -12.32 -30.99 -4.13
CA VAL A 225 -12.46 -31.65 -5.44
C VAL A 225 -13.74 -31.15 -6.12
N GLY A 226 -13.65 -30.77 -7.40
CA GLY A 226 -14.75 -30.21 -8.17
C GLY A 226 -15.03 -28.73 -7.95
N THR A 227 -14.15 -28.00 -7.24
CA THR A 227 -14.20 -26.54 -7.22
C THR A 227 -14.13 -25.97 -8.64
N PRO A 228 -14.87 -24.88 -8.96
CA PRO A 228 -14.79 -24.24 -10.27
C PRO A 228 -13.45 -23.54 -10.54
N ALA A 229 -12.71 -23.15 -9.50
CA ALA A 229 -11.42 -22.54 -9.65
C ALA A 229 -10.34 -23.57 -10.00
N ALA A 230 -9.55 -23.30 -11.03
CA ALA A 230 -8.43 -24.16 -11.43
C ALA A 230 -7.33 -24.20 -10.36
N SER A 231 -7.20 -23.14 -9.56
CA SER A 231 -6.29 -23.05 -8.43
C SER A 231 -6.89 -22.15 -7.35
N THR A 232 -6.53 -22.41 -6.10
CA THR A 232 -6.76 -21.51 -4.97
C THR A 232 -5.42 -21.21 -4.34
N VAL A 233 -4.98 -19.96 -4.40
CA VAL A 233 -3.72 -19.55 -3.80
C VAL A 233 -4.01 -19.04 -2.40
N ILE A 234 -3.27 -19.55 -1.43
CA ILE A 234 -3.29 -19.08 -0.05
C ILE A 234 -1.96 -18.39 0.23
N ASP A 235 -2.04 -17.16 0.64
CA ASP A 235 -0.90 -16.34 1.03
C ASP A 235 -0.59 -16.55 2.52
N LEU A 236 -1.53 -16.18 3.37
CA LEU A 236 -1.42 -16.29 4.81
C LEU A 236 -2.78 -16.49 5.48
N ILE A 237 -2.72 -16.79 6.77
CA ILE A 237 -3.87 -16.69 7.68
C ILE A 237 -3.53 -15.81 8.88
N ASP A 238 -4.49 -15.01 9.31
CA ASP A 238 -4.47 -14.40 10.64
C ASP A 238 -5.33 -15.25 11.57
N THR A 239 -4.82 -15.56 12.75
CA THR A 239 -5.53 -16.34 13.78
C THR A 239 -5.79 -15.46 14.99
N GLU A 240 -7.03 -15.44 15.51
CA GLU A 240 -7.45 -14.52 16.57
C GLU A 240 -8.33 -15.22 17.60
N LEU A 241 -8.19 -14.82 18.87
CA LEU A 241 -9.12 -15.16 19.94
C LEU A 241 -10.08 -14.00 20.20
N VAL A 242 -11.18 -13.99 19.50
CA VAL A 242 -12.22 -12.95 19.62
C VAL A 242 -13.03 -13.13 20.88
N GLY A 243 -13.16 -12.04 21.66
CA GLY A 243 -13.99 -12.00 22.85
C GLY A 243 -15.50 -12.07 22.52
N ARG A 244 -16.34 -12.08 23.54
CA ARG A 244 -17.80 -12.05 23.37
C ARG A 244 -18.25 -10.69 22.79
N PRO A 245 -19.40 -10.65 22.06
CA PRO A 245 -19.94 -9.39 21.58
C PRO A 245 -20.19 -8.42 22.73
N HIS A 246 -19.80 -7.19 22.55
CA HIS A 246 -20.07 -6.11 23.50
C HIS A 246 -21.58 -5.84 23.58
N VAL A 247 -22.12 -5.63 24.77
CA VAL A 247 -23.53 -5.30 24.99
C VAL A 247 -23.62 -3.96 25.71
N ARG A 248 -24.49 -3.08 25.21
CA ARG A 248 -24.75 -1.78 25.83
C ARG A 248 -26.25 -1.64 26.12
N LEU A 249 -26.59 -1.58 27.41
CA LEU A 249 -27.99 -1.52 27.84
C LEU A 249 -28.57 -0.08 27.78
N ALA A 250 -27.81 0.91 28.22
CA ALA A 250 -28.25 2.32 28.20
C ALA A 250 -27.78 3.01 26.90
N ALA A 251 -28.48 2.77 25.81
CA ALA A 251 -28.16 3.33 24.50
C ALA A 251 -29.39 3.46 23.59
N SER A 252 -29.31 4.32 22.59
CA SER A 252 -30.24 4.36 21.47
C SER A 252 -29.92 3.17 20.53
N ASN A 253 -30.61 2.05 20.78
CA ASN A 253 -30.41 0.80 20.04
C ASN A 253 -31.11 0.88 18.69
N VAL A 254 -30.38 0.68 17.58
CA VAL A 254 -30.89 0.82 16.22
C VAL A 254 -32.06 -0.12 15.90
N LEU A 255 -32.14 -1.29 16.56
CA LEU A 255 -33.24 -2.25 16.37
C LEU A 255 -34.59 -1.66 16.83
N LEU A 256 -34.60 -0.77 17.82
CA LEU A 256 -35.83 -0.09 18.27
C LEU A 256 -36.39 0.89 17.23
N PHE A 257 -35.61 1.24 16.24
CA PHE A 257 -35.97 2.13 15.14
C PHE A 257 -36.20 1.39 13.81
N GLY A 258 -36.13 0.05 13.83
CA GLY A 258 -36.43 -0.80 12.69
C GLY A 258 -35.25 -1.17 11.80
N ALA A 259 -34.00 -1.07 12.32
CA ALA A 259 -32.83 -1.60 11.62
C ALA A 259 -32.96 -3.12 11.45
N ASP A 260 -32.50 -3.65 10.32
CA ASP A 260 -32.59 -5.06 9.98
C ASP A 260 -31.21 -5.74 10.11
N PRO A 261 -31.00 -6.54 11.18
CA PRO A 261 -29.73 -7.22 11.41
C PRO A 261 -29.45 -8.39 10.46
N SER A 262 -30.40 -8.74 9.58
CA SER A 262 -30.22 -9.77 8.54
C SER A 262 -29.65 -9.22 7.23
N GLY A 263 -29.59 -7.87 7.06
CA GLY A 263 -29.16 -7.20 5.82
C GLY A 263 -30.20 -7.23 4.69
N GLY A 264 -31.42 -7.70 4.97
CA GLY A 264 -32.49 -7.77 3.97
C GLY A 264 -33.05 -6.41 3.56
N LYS A 265 -32.97 -5.41 4.43
CA LYS A 265 -33.50 -4.06 4.20
C LYS A 265 -32.44 -2.98 4.43
N ASP A 266 -32.63 -1.83 3.78
CA ASP A 266 -31.83 -0.65 4.08
C ASP A 266 -32.06 -0.18 5.53
N SER A 267 -30.99 -0.20 6.31
CA SER A 267 -30.99 0.20 7.72
C SER A 267 -30.55 1.65 7.94
N ALA A 268 -30.13 2.39 6.90
CA ALA A 268 -29.70 3.78 7.02
C ALA A 268 -30.78 4.65 7.68
N PRO A 269 -32.08 4.59 7.29
CA PRO A 269 -33.13 5.39 7.93
C PRO A 269 -33.32 5.07 9.43
N ALA A 270 -33.11 3.82 9.82
CA ALA A 270 -33.25 3.42 11.22
C ALA A 270 -32.05 3.91 12.06
N ILE A 271 -30.85 3.83 11.51
CA ILE A 271 -29.63 4.34 12.14
C ILE A 271 -29.76 5.87 12.33
N GLU A 272 -30.20 6.61 11.32
CA GLU A 272 -30.42 8.06 11.40
C GLU A 272 -31.45 8.44 12.48
N LYS A 273 -32.57 7.70 12.59
CA LYS A 273 -33.54 7.89 13.65
C LYS A 273 -32.93 7.61 15.04
N ALA A 274 -32.09 6.57 15.15
CA ALA A 274 -31.39 6.27 16.39
C ALA A 274 -30.39 7.38 16.76
N ILE A 275 -29.70 7.96 15.79
CA ILE A 275 -28.80 9.12 15.97
C ILE A 275 -29.61 10.32 16.49
N ALA A 276 -30.73 10.65 15.85
CA ALA A 276 -31.58 11.77 16.27
C ALA A 276 -32.12 11.58 17.70
N ALA A 277 -32.53 10.37 18.08
CA ALA A 277 -32.96 10.02 19.43
C ALA A 277 -31.81 10.11 20.42
N ALA A 278 -30.61 9.60 20.06
CA ALA A 278 -29.43 9.65 20.91
C ALA A 278 -29.03 11.09 21.25
N LYS A 279 -29.01 11.98 20.27
CA LYS A 279 -28.76 13.42 20.49
C LYS A 279 -29.75 14.04 21.48
N LYS A 280 -31.03 13.80 21.27
CA LYS A 280 -32.09 14.33 22.16
C LYS A 280 -31.99 13.83 23.59
N LEU A 281 -31.63 12.55 23.75
CA LEU A 281 -31.59 11.89 25.06
C LEU A 281 -30.20 11.89 25.71
N LYS A 282 -29.19 12.45 25.03
CA LYS A 282 -27.75 12.40 25.40
C LYS A 282 -27.26 10.98 25.64
N LEU A 283 -27.65 10.07 24.77
CA LEU A 283 -27.24 8.66 24.76
C LEU A 283 -26.24 8.41 23.67
N LYS A 284 -25.55 7.27 23.73
CA LYS A 284 -24.80 6.72 22.60
C LYS A 284 -25.75 5.93 21.70
N VAL A 285 -25.45 5.85 20.42
CA VAL A 285 -26.07 4.88 19.50
C VAL A 285 -25.37 3.53 19.67
N TYR A 286 -26.15 2.46 19.73
CA TYR A 286 -25.64 1.11 19.78
C TYR A 286 -26.17 0.29 18.62
N ILE A 287 -25.25 -0.38 17.91
CA ILE A 287 -25.56 -1.29 16.80
C ILE A 287 -25.26 -2.73 17.26
N PRO A 288 -26.27 -3.54 17.61
CA PRO A 288 -26.10 -4.91 18.07
C PRO A 288 -25.45 -5.83 17.01
N PRO A 289 -25.12 -7.10 17.38
CA PRO A 289 -24.67 -8.09 16.41
C PRO A 289 -25.63 -8.24 15.23
N GLY A 290 -25.11 -8.28 14.02
CA GLY A 290 -25.89 -8.43 12.78
C GLY A 290 -25.17 -7.82 11.58
N THR A 291 -25.68 -8.09 10.39
CA THR A 291 -25.28 -7.42 9.15
C THR A 291 -26.35 -6.43 8.77
N TYR A 292 -25.99 -5.15 8.73
CA TYR A 292 -26.92 -4.07 8.45
C TYR A 292 -26.60 -3.47 7.08
N ARG A 293 -27.46 -3.73 6.10
CA ARG A 293 -27.31 -3.13 4.78
C ARG A 293 -27.62 -1.63 4.87
N VAL A 294 -26.81 -0.82 4.21
CA VAL A 294 -27.02 0.62 4.03
C VAL A 294 -26.89 0.95 2.53
N ASP A 295 -27.82 1.77 2.04
CA ASP A 295 -27.90 2.10 0.63
C ASP A 295 -27.50 3.56 0.33
N ARG A 296 -26.94 4.25 1.33
CA ARG A 296 -26.39 5.62 1.23
C ARG A 296 -25.45 5.94 2.39
N HIS A 297 -24.71 7.03 2.26
CA HIS A 297 -23.93 7.61 3.35
C HIS A 297 -24.81 7.99 4.55
N ILE A 298 -24.31 7.80 5.75
CA ILE A 298 -24.94 8.21 7.00
C ILE A 298 -24.20 9.45 7.50
N LEU A 299 -24.87 10.62 7.49
CA LEU A 299 -24.30 11.84 8.04
C LEU A 299 -24.26 11.79 9.56
N VAL A 300 -23.11 12.10 10.12
CA VAL A 300 -22.85 12.07 11.56
C VAL A 300 -22.28 13.39 12.06
N ASP A 301 -22.76 13.84 13.20
CA ASP A 301 -22.30 15.04 13.88
C ASP A 301 -22.71 14.95 15.34
N ASP A 302 -21.84 15.30 16.26
CA ASP A 302 -22.08 15.28 17.73
C ASP A 302 -22.76 13.99 18.19
N VAL A 303 -22.12 12.86 17.92
CA VAL A 303 -22.66 11.53 18.22
C VAL A 303 -21.57 10.50 18.49
N THR A 304 -21.83 9.60 19.42
CA THR A 304 -21.04 8.38 19.61
C THR A 304 -21.82 7.18 19.11
N ILE A 305 -21.22 6.38 18.22
CA ILE A 305 -21.79 5.14 17.68
C ILE A 305 -20.87 3.98 18.05
N GLU A 306 -21.42 2.98 18.74
CA GLU A 306 -20.68 1.78 19.14
C GLU A 306 -21.35 0.52 18.58
N GLY A 307 -20.56 -0.35 17.99
CA GLY A 307 -20.98 -1.70 17.61
C GLY A 307 -20.70 -2.74 18.70
N ALA A 308 -21.10 -3.96 18.45
CA ALA A 308 -20.86 -5.10 19.35
C ALA A 308 -19.44 -5.71 19.21
N GLY A 309 -18.61 -5.15 18.36
CA GLY A 309 -17.29 -5.60 17.93
C GLY A 309 -17.26 -5.81 16.41
N SER A 310 -16.10 -5.57 15.78
CA SER A 310 -15.95 -5.65 14.32
C SER A 310 -16.19 -7.06 13.72
N TRP A 311 -16.14 -8.09 14.54
CA TRP A 311 -16.51 -9.46 14.17
C TRP A 311 -18.03 -9.72 14.23
N TYR A 312 -18.78 -8.90 14.93
CA TYR A 312 -20.19 -9.15 15.22
C TYR A 312 -21.14 -8.16 14.57
N THR A 313 -20.76 -6.90 14.50
CA THR A 313 -21.56 -5.83 13.87
C THR A 313 -20.92 -5.45 12.54
N LYS A 314 -21.67 -5.58 11.46
CA LYS A 314 -21.24 -5.28 10.11
C LYS A 314 -22.19 -4.29 9.45
N ILE A 315 -21.65 -3.16 8.99
CA ILE A 315 -22.36 -2.21 8.13
C ILE A 315 -21.93 -2.53 6.69
N LYS A 316 -22.90 -2.98 5.89
CA LYS A 316 -22.62 -3.47 4.54
C LYS A 316 -23.25 -2.55 3.49
N GLY A 317 -22.41 -2.01 2.62
CA GLY A 317 -22.84 -1.32 1.42
C GLY A 317 -23.22 -2.30 0.31
N ARG A 318 -23.65 -1.76 -0.78
CA ARG A 318 -23.86 -2.48 -2.03
C ARG A 318 -23.54 -1.56 -3.19
N GLU A 319 -23.23 -2.13 -4.31
CA GLU A 319 -23.16 -1.41 -5.56
C GLU A 319 -24.50 -0.73 -5.83
N VAL A 320 -24.46 0.58 -6.07
CA VAL A 320 -25.60 1.36 -6.54
C VAL A 320 -25.24 1.99 -7.88
N ALA A 321 -26.22 2.13 -8.76
CA ALA A 321 -25.99 2.77 -10.04
C ALA A 321 -25.45 4.19 -9.83
N LEU A 322 -24.37 4.55 -10.53
CA LEU A 322 -23.69 5.84 -10.46
C LEU A 322 -24.60 7.06 -10.76
N ALA A 323 -25.85 6.84 -11.17
CA ALA A 323 -26.83 7.86 -11.54
C ALA A 323 -27.55 8.53 -10.36
N SER A 324 -27.30 8.12 -9.11
CA SER A 324 -27.94 8.72 -7.94
C SER A 324 -26.91 9.46 -7.10
N PRO A 325 -26.71 10.76 -7.32
CA PRO A 325 -25.86 11.55 -6.45
C PRO A 325 -26.40 11.55 -5.01
N SER A 326 -25.51 11.54 -4.03
CA SER A 326 -25.90 11.71 -2.64
C SER A 326 -26.44 13.12 -2.38
N PRO A 327 -27.03 13.38 -1.20
CA PRO A 327 -27.49 14.73 -0.84
C PRO A 327 -26.37 15.79 -0.88
N ASP A 328 -25.12 15.40 -0.77
CA ASP A 328 -23.93 16.24 -0.89
C ASP A 328 -23.40 16.37 -2.34
N GLY A 329 -24.07 15.74 -3.31
CA GLY A 329 -23.71 15.78 -4.74
C GLY A 329 -22.67 14.72 -5.14
N SER A 330 -22.15 13.92 -4.21
CA SER A 330 -21.24 12.82 -4.52
C SER A 330 -22.00 11.57 -5.00
N VAL A 331 -21.31 10.73 -5.74
CA VAL A 331 -21.80 9.41 -6.15
C VAL A 331 -21.27 8.38 -5.17
N HIS A 332 -22.05 7.37 -4.79
CA HIS A 332 -21.62 6.41 -3.78
C HIS A 332 -22.27 5.04 -3.89
N THR A 333 -21.61 4.06 -3.32
CA THR A 333 -22.02 2.65 -3.29
C THR A 333 -22.73 2.27 -1.98
N GLY A 334 -23.46 3.18 -1.38
CA GLY A 334 -24.32 2.87 -0.24
C GLY A 334 -23.59 2.43 1.04
N VAL A 335 -22.36 2.89 1.31
CA VAL A 335 -21.69 2.63 2.58
C VAL A 335 -20.97 3.89 3.05
N GLY A 336 -20.80 4.03 4.35
CA GLY A 336 -19.93 5.04 4.96
C GLY A 336 -20.63 5.96 5.94
N PHE A 337 -19.81 6.48 6.85
CA PHE A 337 -20.20 7.51 7.82
C PHE A 337 -19.48 8.81 7.44
N TYR A 338 -20.26 9.86 7.19
CA TYR A 338 -19.73 11.10 6.66
C TYR A 338 -19.96 12.27 7.61
N GLY A 339 -18.90 13.06 7.80
CA GLY A 339 -19.01 14.41 8.36
C GLY A 339 -19.59 15.38 7.33
N ARG A 340 -20.01 16.54 7.82
CA ARG A 340 -20.36 17.65 6.95
C ARG A 340 -19.13 18.10 6.18
N ASP A 341 -19.36 18.71 5.04
CA ASP A 341 -18.33 19.43 4.30
C ASP A 341 -17.65 20.48 5.19
N ALA A 342 -16.34 20.60 5.09
CA ALA A 342 -15.57 21.61 5.80
C ALA A 342 -16.07 23.04 5.55
N ALA A 343 -16.49 23.36 4.32
CA ALA A 343 -17.08 24.65 3.97
C ALA A 343 -18.42 24.90 4.71
N ALA A 344 -19.12 23.83 5.11
CA ALA A 344 -20.32 23.92 5.95
C ALA A 344 -20.00 23.84 7.47
N GLY A 345 -18.73 23.98 7.85
CA GLY A 345 -18.27 23.98 9.24
C GLY A 345 -17.85 22.61 9.78
N GLY A 346 -17.91 21.57 8.97
CA GLY A 346 -17.57 20.22 9.38
C GLY A 346 -18.47 19.63 10.48
N SER A 347 -18.19 18.42 10.89
CA SER A 347 -18.79 17.76 12.05
C SER A 347 -17.85 17.79 13.27
N ARG A 348 -18.38 17.68 14.48
CA ARG A 348 -17.60 17.66 15.72
C ARG A 348 -18.08 16.56 16.67
N ASN A 349 -17.22 16.16 17.61
CA ASN A 349 -17.54 15.20 18.66
C ASN A 349 -18.16 13.90 18.10
N VAL A 350 -17.61 13.38 17.00
CA VAL A 350 -18.04 12.13 16.41
C VAL A 350 -17.10 11.01 16.84
N HIS A 351 -17.65 9.97 17.47
CA HIS A 351 -16.87 8.83 17.93
C HIS A 351 -17.48 7.53 17.39
N LEU A 352 -16.76 6.88 16.48
CA LEU A 352 -17.18 5.62 15.84
C LEU A 352 -16.29 4.48 16.31
N SER A 353 -16.88 3.36 16.77
CA SER A 353 -16.05 2.25 17.23
C SER A 353 -16.75 0.89 17.26
N GLY A 354 -15.94 -0.17 17.10
CA GLY A 354 -16.35 -1.55 17.41
C GLY A 354 -17.33 -2.15 16.40
N PHE A 355 -17.20 -1.84 15.11
CA PHE A 355 -17.96 -2.48 14.03
C PHE A 355 -17.13 -2.59 12.74
N ALA A 356 -17.59 -3.41 11.82
CA ALA A 356 -17.03 -3.48 10.49
C ALA A 356 -17.82 -2.61 9.50
N ILE A 357 -17.10 -2.03 8.53
CA ILE A 357 -17.65 -1.37 7.34
C ILE A 357 -17.18 -2.19 6.15
N GLU A 358 -18.10 -2.81 5.42
CA GLU A 358 -17.83 -3.55 4.21
C GLU A 358 -18.51 -2.83 3.03
N GLY A 359 -17.69 -2.28 2.14
CA GLY A 359 -18.16 -1.71 0.88
C GLY A 359 -18.51 -2.77 -0.17
N ASP A 360 -18.81 -2.31 -1.36
CA ASP A 360 -18.96 -3.13 -2.57
C ASP A 360 -18.35 -2.38 -3.77
N VAL A 361 -17.19 -1.75 -3.54
CA VAL A 361 -16.46 -1.00 -4.55
C VAL A 361 -15.54 -1.95 -5.29
N ARG A 362 -15.71 -2.05 -6.60
CA ARG A 362 -15.02 -3.02 -7.46
C ARG A 362 -14.13 -2.37 -8.51
N GLU A 363 -14.17 -1.05 -8.60
CA GLU A 363 -13.35 -0.29 -9.53
C GLU A 363 -12.97 1.05 -8.91
N ARG A 364 -11.91 1.65 -9.40
CA ARG A 364 -11.45 2.98 -8.96
C ARG A 364 -11.99 4.05 -9.87
N ILE A 365 -12.81 4.92 -9.31
CA ILE A 365 -13.27 6.17 -9.94
C ILE A 365 -12.83 7.31 -9.03
N ASP A 366 -11.83 8.09 -9.46
CA ASP A 366 -11.18 9.08 -8.60
C ASP A 366 -12.13 10.19 -8.13
N THR A 367 -13.13 10.54 -8.95
CA THR A 367 -14.13 11.55 -8.62
C THR A 367 -15.25 11.04 -7.72
N ASP A 368 -15.32 9.72 -7.49
CA ASP A 368 -16.37 9.11 -6.67
C ASP A 368 -16.01 9.14 -5.18
N GLN A 369 -16.97 9.46 -4.33
CA GLN A 369 -16.81 9.56 -2.87
C GLN A 369 -17.43 8.34 -2.17
N VAL A 370 -16.83 7.18 -2.34
CA VAL A 370 -17.32 5.89 -1.81
C VAL A 370 -16.40 5.35 -0.71
N ASN A 371 -16.15 6.17 0.29
CA ASN A 371 -15.23 5.90 1.38
C ASN A 371 -15.95 5.27 2.59
N GLY A 372 -15.21 4.55 3.43
CA GLY A 372 -15.74 4.01 4.68
C GLY A 372 -16.09 5.11 5.68
N ILE A 373 -15.21 6.09 5.82
CA ILE A 373 -15.43 7.32 6.57
C ILE A 373 -14.93 8.47 5.70
N GLY A 374 -15.74 9.54 5.56
CA GLY A 374 -15.38 10.69 4.73
C GLY A 374 -15.89 12.01 5.28
N GLY A 375 -15.37 13.12 4.73
CA GLY A 375 -15.76 14.48 5.12
C GLY A 375 -14.89 15.11 6.20
N ALA A 376 -15.37 16.21 6.81
CA ALA A 376 -14.61 16.96 7.79
C ALA A 376 -15.08 16.68 9.23
N PHE A 377 -14.11 16.45 10.13
CA PHE A 377 -14.36 16.18 11.53
C PHE A 377 -13.38 16.95 12.43
N SER A 378 -13.85 17.46 13.55
CA SER A 378 -12.98 17.97 14.60
C SER A 378 -13.33 17.31 15.92
N ASP A 379 -12.38 17.23 16.85
CA ASP A 379 -12.61 16.63 18.19
C ASP A 379 -13.21 15.22 18.12
N SER A 380 -12.77 14.40 17.16
CA SER A 380 -13.44 13.16 16.78
C SER A 380 -12.50 11.95 16.82
N SER A 381 -13.07 10.73 16.90
CA SER A 381 -12.25 9.51 16.90
C SER A 381 -12.91 8.34 16.19
N PHE A 382 -12.07 7.57 15.48
CA PHE A 382 -12.44 6.35 14.76
C PHE A 382 -11.54 5.21 15.23
N SER A 383 -12.13 4.22 15.91
CA SER A 383 -11.30 3.19 16.56
C SER A 383 -11.94 1.81 16.59
N ARG A 384 -11.09 0.77 16.57
CA ARG A 384 -11.50 -0.63 16.60
C ARG A 384 -12.53 -0.96 15.51
N LEU A 385 -12.34 -0.38 14.35
CA LEU A 385 -13.11 -0.65 13.13
C LEU A 385 -12.38 -1.69 12.28
N HIS A 386 -13.12 -2.43 11.49
CA HIS A 386 -12.61 -3.17 10.35
C HIS A 386 -13.23 -2.58 9.09
N ILE A 387 -12.42 -2.06 8.18
CA ILE A 387 -12.91 -1.39 6.95
C ILE A 387 -12.34 -2.15 5.75
N GLN A 388 -13.21 -2.58 4.84
CA GLN A 388 -12.85 -3.39 3.69
C GLN A 388 -13.72 -3.06 2.48
N HIS A 389 -13.17 -3.19 1.27
CA HIS A 389 -13.85 -3.02 -0.02
C HIS A 389 -14.52 -1.65 -0.21
N THR A 390 -13.92 -0.59 0.33
CA THR A 390 -14.27 0.79 -0.02
C THR A 390 -13.21 1.38 -0.95
N LYS A 391 -13.47 2.56 -1.54
CA LYS A 391 -12.42 3.23 -2.33
C LYS A 391 -11.27 3.66 -1.43
N VAL A 392 -11.58 4.48 -0.44
CA VAL A 392 -10.66 4.84 0.64
C VAL A 392 -11.26 4.41 1.97
N GLY A 393 -10.44 3.84 2.85
CA GLY A 393 -10.93 3.46 4.17
C GLY A 393 -11.42 4.68 4.95
N ILE A 394 -10.56 5.68 5.13
CA ILE A 394 -10.86 6.93 5.83
C ILE A 394 -10.28 8.10 5.04
N TRP A 395 -11.15 8.87 4.39
CA TRP A 395 -10.80 10.09 3.66
C TRP A 395 -11.27 11.32 4.43
N LEU A 396 -10.34 12.02 5.06
CA LEU A 396 -10.63 13.24 5.81
C LEU A 396 -10.31 14.46 4.97
N ASP A 397 -11.33 15.27 4.69
CA ASP A 397 -11.25 16.44 3.82
C ASP A 397 -11.40 17.72 4.65
N GLY A 398 -10.26 18.28 5.09
CA GLY A 398 -10.19 19.45 5.95
C GLY A 398 -10.57 20.79 5.30
N PRO A 399 -10.47 21.89 6.08
CA PRO A 399 -9.79 22.00 7.36
C PRO A 399 -10.52 21.36 8.54
N MET A 400 -9.76 20.76 9.47
CA MET A 400 -10.25 20.16 10.70
C MET A 400 -9.10 19.96 11.71
N GLU A 401 -9.43 19.58 12.94
CA GLU A 401 -8.43 19.45 14.00
C GLU A 401 -8.78 18.38 15.04
N ARG A 402 -7.74 17.83 15.69
CA ARG A 402 -7.87 16.90 16.82
C ARG A 402 -8.71 15.66 16.50
N VAL A 403 -8.36 15.01 15.39
CA VAL A 403 -8.92 13.72 15.01
C VAL A 403 -7.97 12.60 15.43
N THR A 404 -8.52 11.52 15.96
CA THR A 404 -7.77 10.31 16.30
C THR A 404 -8.31 9.12 15.52
N VAL A 405 -7.43 8.48 14.73
CA VAL A 405 -7.69 7.24 14.01
C VAL A 405 -6.81 6.17 14.61
N ARG A 406 -7.36 5.18 15.33
CA ARG A 406 -6.53 4.21 16.03
C ARG A 406 -7.13 2.82 16.19
N ASP A 407 -6.27 1.83 16.31
CA ASP A 407 -6.64 0.44 16.58
C ASP A 407 -7.61 -0.12 15.50
N ASN A 408 -7.49 0.33 14.26
CA ASN A 408 -8.32 -0.13 13.15
C ASN A 408 -7.58 -1.17 12.30
N ILE A 409 -8.33 -2.04 11.64
CA ILE A 409 -7.89 -2.94 10.59
C ILE A 409 -8.53 -2.43 9.30
N ILE A 410 -7.71 -1.98 8.33
CA ILE A 410 -8.17 -1.39 7.08
C ILE A 410 -7.51 -2.17 5.94
N VAL A 411 -8.28 -2.96 5.23
CA VAL A 411 -7.77 -3.91 4.23
C VAL A 411 -8.54 -3.81 2.92
N ASP A 412 -7.90 -4.24 1.83
CA ASP A 412 -8.51 -4.37 0.50
C ASP A 412 -9.19 -3.09 -0.01
N GLN A 413 -8.56 -1.96 0.21
CA GLN A 413 -9.04 -0.69 -0.33
C GLN A 413 -8.67 -0.57 -1.82
N ILE A 414 -9.50 0.16 -2.59
CA ILE A 414 -9.21 0.44 -4.00
C ILE A 414 -8.24 1.62 -4.17
N ALA A 415 -8.12 2.47 -3.15
CA ALA A 415 -7.14 3.54 -3.05
C ALA A 415 -6.52 3.52 -1.64
N ASP A 416 -6.30 4.67 -0.99
CA ASP A 416 -5.65 4.77 0.31
C ASP A 416 -6.40 4.04 1.44
N ALA A 417 -5.68 3.62 2.48
CA ALA A 417 -6.35 3.23 3.72
C ALA A 417 -6.78 4.46 4.54
N VAL A 418 -5.88 5.42 4.76
CA VAL A 418 -6.17 6.68 5.45
C VAL A 418 -5.53 7.83 4.69
N ASN A 419 -6.31 8.86 4.37
CA ASN A 419 -5.79 10.10 3.78
C ASN A 419 -6.22 11.32 4.60
N PHE A 420 -5.23 12.08 5.06
CA PHE A 420 -5.39 13.41 5.63
C PHE A 420 -5.28 14.44 4.51
N HIS A 421 -6.41 14.77 3.90
CA HIS A 421 -6.48 15.68 2.78
C HIS A 421 -6.71 17.13 3.24
N ARG A 422 -5.70 17.96 3.09
CA ARG A 422 -5.61 19.42 3.32
C ARG A 422 -6.11 19.95 4.65
N GLY A 423 -5.30 20.78 5.29
CA GLY A 423 -5.69 21.61 6.43
C GLY A 423 -6.07 20.84 7.69
N ILE A 424 -5.55 19.63 7.86
CA ILE A 424 -5.76 18.83 9.07
C ILE A 424 -4.66 19.15 10.08
N THR A 425 -5.03 19.42 11.33
CA THR A 425 -4.06 19.82 12.35
C THR A 425 -4.21 19.04 13.65
N ASN A 426 -3.08 18.85 14.35
CA ASN A 426 -3.02 18.26 15.69
C ASN A 426 -3.78 16.93 15.78
N SER A 427 -3.64 16.09 14.78
CA SER A 427 -4.38 14.83 14.62
C SER A 427 -3.43 13.63 14.58
N THR A 428 -3.94 12.46 14.95
CA THR A 428 -3.11 11.26 15.10
C THR A 428 -3.72 10.05 14.40
N VAL A 429 -2.89 9.33 13.65
CA VAL A 429 -3.19 7.99 13.12
C VAL A 429 -2.24 7.01 13.79
N SER A 430 -2.74 6.14 14.66
CA SER A 430 -1.88 5.30 15.49
C SER A 430 -2.39 3.87 15.65
N ASN A 431 -1.46 2.94 15.71
CA ASN A 431 -1.76 1.53 15.98
C ASN A 431 -2.81 0.94 15.02
N ASN A 432 -2.78 1.32 13.74
CA ASN A 432 -3.65 0.75 12.73
C ASN A 432 -2.89 -0.31 11.92
N PHE A 433 -3.59 -1.36 11.57
CA PHE A 433 -3.11 -2.36 10.62
C PHE A 433 -3.75 -2.12 9.26
N VAL A 434 -2.92 -2.01 8.24
CA VAL A 434 -3.30 -1.73 6.86
C VAL A 434 -2.71 -2.81 5.96
N ARG A 435 -3.50 -3.39 5.06
CA ARG A 435 -3.01 -4.35 4.07
C ARG A 435 -3.77 -4.22 2.74
N ASN A 436 -3.03 -4.37 1.63
CA ASN A 436 -3.61 -4.51 0.29
C ASN A 436 -4.38 -3.26 -0.17
N THR A 437 -3.78 -2.07 -0.04
CA THR A 437 -4.34 -0.82 -0.57
C THR A 437 -4.02 -0.64 -2.05
N GLY A 438 -4.87 0.06 -2.79
CA GLY A 438 -4.69 0.38 -4.20
C GLY A 438 -4.06 1.75 -4.45
N ASP A 439 -3.59 2.42 -3.41
CA ASP A 439 -2.80 3.65 -3.41
C ASP A 439 -2.00 3.71 -2.11
N ASP A 440 -1.57 4.90 -1.64
CA ASP A 440 -0.81 5.04 -0.41
C ASP A 440 -1.48 4.31 0.77
N GLY A 441 -0.70 3.58 1.57
CA GLY A 441 -1.26 2.99 2.80
C GLY A 441 -1.78 4.07 3.73
N LEU A 442 -0.94 5.04 4.07
CA LEU A 442 -1.30 6.22 4.85
C LEU A 442 -0.75 7.47 4.16
N ALA A 443 -1.56 8.51 4.01
CA ALA A 443 -1.15 9.75 3.38
C ALA A 443 -1.50 11.00 4.20
N MET A 444 -0.58 11.97 4.23
CA MET A 444 -0.83 13.37 4.59
C MET A 444 -0.68 14.20 3.31
N TRP A 445 -1.77 14.61 2.71
CA TRP A 445 -1.74 15.41 1.49
C TRP A 445 -2.20 16.84 1.74
N SER A 446 -1.24 17.76 1.76
CA SER A 446 -1.44 19.20 2.03
C SER A 446 -1.85 19.97 0.77
N GLU A 447 -2.84 19.51 -0.01
CA GLU A 447 -3.28 20.19 -1.23
C GLU A 447 -3.79 21.61 -0.93
N GLY A 448 -3.06 22.61 -1.36
CA GLY A 448 -3.43 24.03 -1.21
C GLY A 448 -3.50 24.56 0.23
N THR A 449 -3.63 23.69 1.23
CA THR A 449 -3.66 24.06 2.67
C THR A 449 -2.86 23.04 3.47
N ALA A 450 -1.92 23.54 4.27
CA ALA A 450 -0.98 22.70 5.00
C ALA A 450 -1.66 21.84 6.06
N ASN A 451 -1.33 20.56 6.08
CA ASN A 451 -1.50 19.69 7.23
C ASN A 451 -0.41 20.03 8.25
N ALA A 452 -0.75 20.19 9.53
CA ALA A 452 0.22 20.67 10.51
C ALA A 452 0.13 19.99 11.88
N GLY A 453 1.29 19.64 12.45
CA GLY A 453 1.37 19.03 13.78
C GLY A 453 0.70 17.67 13.89
N ASN A 454 0.62 16.91 12.80
CA ASN A 454 0.01 15.60 12.80
C ASN A 454 1.05 14.50 13.03
N THR A 455 0.59 13.38 13.57
CA THR A 455 1.45 12.22 13.85
C THR A 455 0.84 10.95 13.28
N PHE A 456 1.65 10.22 12.49
CA PHE A 456 1.38 8.85 12.08
C PHE A 456 2.35 7.93 12.82
N GLU A 457 1.86 7.16 13.78
CA GLU A 457 2.75 6.41 14.67
C GLU A 457 2.31 4.97 14.89
N ARG A 458 3.30 4.07 14.95
CA ARG A 458 3.07 2.65 15.26
C ARG A 458 1.97 2.01 14.42
N ASN A 459 1.92 2.32 13.13
CA ASN A 459 1.05 1.64 12.19
C ASN A 459 1.84 0.56 11.44
N THR A 460 1.16 -0.52 11.05
CA THR A 460 1.68 -1.52 10.12
C THR A 460 0.99 -1.34 8.77
N VAL A 461 1.78 -1.26 7.70
CA VAL A 461 1.29 -1.23 6.31
C VAL A 461 1.95 -2.37 5.55
N GLN A 462 1.12 -3.30 5.05
CA GLN A 462 1.57 -4.44 4.25
C GLN A 462 1.01 -4.38 2.83
N SER A 463 1.86 -4.70 1.85
CA SER A 463 1.49 -4.93 0.46
C SER A 463 0.57 -3.84 -0.15
N PRO A 464 0.87 -2.54 -0.02
CA PRO A 464 0.20 -1.56 -0.87
C PRO A 464 0.50 -1.93 -2.32
N THR A 465 -0.53 -2.16 -3.12
CA THR A 465 -0.39 -2.67 -4.50
C THR A 465 0.02 -1.58 -5.48
N LEU A 466 -0.21 -0.33 -5.11
CA LEU A 466 0.21 0.87 -5.83
C LEU A 466 0.66 1.92 -4.82
N ALA A 467 1.61 2.77 -5.21
CA ALA A 467 2.14 3.90 -4.46
C ALA A 467 2.84 3.51 -3.13
N ASN A 468 2.81 4.37 -2.13
CA ASN A 468 3.71 4.28 -1.00
C ASN A 468 3.09 3.60 0.23
N GLY A 469 3.93 3.11 1.11
CA GLY A 469 3.45 2.68 2.43
C GLY A 469 2.92 3.86 3.24
N ILE A 470 3.77 4.86 3.48
CA ILE A 470 3.39 6.10 4.17
C ILE A 470 3.92 7.29 3.39
N ALA A 471 3.05 8.20 3.00
CA ALA A 471 3.39 9.39 2.22
C ALA A 471 3.04 10.70 2.92
N VAL A 472 3.94 11.68 2.80
CA VAL A 472 3.73 13.06 3.25
C VAL A 472 3.97 14.01 2.08
N TYR A 473 2.94 14.70 1.68
CA TYR A 473 2.98 15.68 0.60
C TYR A 473 2.85 17.09 1.19
N GLY A 474 4.00 17.77 1.38
CA GLY A 474 4.05 19.09 1.99
C GLY A 474 3.61 19.15 3.45
N GLY A 475 3.37 20.36 3.97
CA GLY A 475 2.85 20.59 5.32
C GLY A 475 3.89 21.06 6.32
N THR A 476 3.48 21.19 7.59
CA THR A 476 4.26 21.83 8.64
C THR A 476 4.34 20.96 9.90
N ASP A 477 5.55 20.69 10.41
CA ASP A 477 5.78 20.02 11.70
C ASP A 477 5.04 18.67 11.86
N ASN A 478 5.03 17.84 10.81
CA ASN A 478 4.41 16.53 10.85
C ASN A 478 5.42 15.43 11.24
N THR A 479 4.94 14.38 11.87
CA THR A 479 5.76 13.26 12.38
C THR A 479 5.27 11.91 11.86
N VAL A 480 6.19 11.05 11.44
CA VAL A 480 5.98 9.66 11.07
C VAL A 480 6.92 8.82 11.93
N SER A 481 6.41 8.03 12.90
CA SER A 481 7.27 7.39 13.89
C SER A 481 6.86 5.96 14.26
N GLY A 482 7.84 5.09 14.43
CA GLY A 482 7.64 3.73 14.93
C GLY A 482 6.79 2.83 14.01
N ASN A 483 6.62 3.18 12.75
CA ASN A 483 5.79 2.42 11.82
C ASN A 483 6.58 1.25 11.20
N LEU A 484 5.85 0.22 10.78
CA LEU A 484 6.36 -0.90 10.00
C LEU A 484 5.70 -0.91 8.62
N VAL A 485 6.50 -0.84 7.56
CA VAL A 485 6.01 -0.95 6.19
C VAL A 485 6.67 -2.15 5.52
N ALA A 486 5.88 -3.07 4.98
CA ALA A 486 6.38 -4.25 4.30
C ALA A 486 5.74 -4.42 2.92
N ASP A 487 6.55 -4.90 1.97
CA ASP A 487 6.09 -5.40 0.67
C ASP A 487 5.30 -4.42 -0.20
N PRO A 488 5.67 -3.12 -0.32
CA PRO A 488 5.09 -2.30 -1.38
C PRO A 488 5.30 -2.97 -2.74
N VAL A 489 4.29 -2.92 -3.61
CA VAL A 489 4.31 -3.74 -4.83
C VAL A 489 4.81 -2.95 -6.03
N ARG A 490 4.32 -1.72 -6.24
CA ARG A 490 4.53 -0.99 -7.49
C ARG A 490 4.47 0.52 -7.31
N GLU A 491 5.36 1.24 -8.02
CA GLU A 491 5.35 2.70 -8.16
C GLU A 491 5.39 3.48 -6.85
N GLY A 492 5.99 2.89 -5.82
CA GLY A 492 6.07 3.51 -4.50
C GLY A 492 7.24 3.06 -3.66
N SER A 493 7.36 3.69 -2.54
CA SER A 493 8.38 3.45 -1.52
C SER A 493 7.75 2.98 -0.21
N GLY A 494 8.58 2.60 0.75
CA GLY A 494 8.11 2.40 2.12
C GLY A 494 7.65 3.72 2.74
N LEU A 495 8.52 4.73 2.69
CA LEU A 495 8.28 6.07 3.20
C LEU A 495 8.49 7.10 2.09
N HIS A 496 7.65 8.12 2.04
CA HIS A 496 7.70 9.16 1.01
C HIS A 496 7.54 10.56 1.57
N ALA A 497 8.37 11.49 1.08
CA ALA A 497 8.19 12.92 1.26
C ALA A 497 8.22 13.60 -0.11
N GLY A 498 7.10 14.19 -0.54
CA GLY A 498 6.98 14.74 -1.89
C GLY A 498 6.43 16.15 -1.96
N SER A 499 7.04 16.99 -2.79
CA SER A 499 6.45 18.28 -3.19
C SER A 499 5.77 18.10 -4.55
N ARG A 500 4.62 17.44 -4.58
CA ARG A 500 3.85 17.14 -5.77
C ARG A 500 2.34 17.25 -5.52
N PHE A 501 1.55 17.12 -6.56
CA PHE A 501 0.09 17.14 -6.48
C PHE A 501 -0.49 18.42 -5.86
N GLY A 502 0.11 19.58 -6.14
CA GLY A 502 -0.37 20.85 -5.60
C GLY A 502 -0.17 21.00 -4.08
N ALA A 503 0.68 20.20 -3.47
CA ALA A 503 0.96 20.28 -2.06
C ALA A 503 1.62 21.60 -1.69
N THR A 504 1.37 22.09 -0.47
CA THR A 504 2.07 23.24 0.11
C THR A 504 3.56 22.93 0.30
N ALA A 505 4.38 23.94 0.55
CA ALA A 505 5.77 23.73 0.93
C ALA A 505 5.86 22.89 2.20
N PHE A 506 6.99 22.21 2.38
CA PHE A 506 7.39 21.71 3.69
C PHE A 506 7.88 22.89 4.52
N GLU A 507 7.31 23.09 5.69
CA GLU A 507 7.71 24.11 6.65
C GLU A 507 7.95 23.49 8.02
N GLY A 508 8.76 24.14 8.87
CA GLY A 508 9.18 23.55 10.14
C GLY A 508 9.95 22.24 9.94
N THR A 509 9.60 21.20 10.65
CA THR A 509 10.28 19.91 10.60
C THR A 509 9.33 18.76 10.23
N LEU A 510 9.62 18.06 9.14
CA LEU A 510 9.08 16.72 8.91
C LEU A 510 10.03 15.71 9.55
N ALA A 511 9.55 14.96 10.54
CA ALA A 511 10.32 13.93 11.22
C ALA A 511 9.89 12.51 10.82
N PHE A 512 10.85 11.69 10.38
CA PHE A 512 10.75 10.24 10.30
C PHE A 512 11.60 9.66 11.43
N THR A 513 10.98 8.94 12.35
CA THR A 513 11.69 8.47 13.54
C THR A 513 11.35 7.02 13.83
N ASP A 514 12.39 6.19 13.96
CA ASP A 514 12.19 4.82 14.38
C ASP A 514 11.25 4.00 13.50
N ASN A 515 11.16 4.26 12.22
CA ASN A 515 10.37 3.45 11.29
C ASN A 515 11.20 2.26 10.78
N THR A 516 10.52 1.21 10.36
CA THR A 516 11.15 0.09 9.65
C THR A 516 10.43 -0.16 8.34
N THR A 517 11.20 -0.29 7.26
CA THR A 517 10.68 -0.75 5.97
C THR A 517 11.33 -2.08 5.59
N VAL A 518 10.55 -2.98 5.01
CA VAL A 518 11.01 -4.31 4.59
C VAL A 518 10.61 -4.57 3.16
N ARG A 519 11.54 -5.00 2.32
CA ARG A 519 11.35 -5.27 0.90
C ARG A 519 10.69 -4.11 0.14
N ALA A 520 11.01 -2.87 0.60
CA ALA A 520 10.49 -1.65 0.04
C ALA A 520 11.37 -1.12 -1.11
N GLY A 521 10.91 -0.02 -1.75
CA GLY A 521 11.56 0.54 -2.92
C GLY A 521 11.23 -0.27 -4.16
N THR A 522 10.11 0.05 -4.81
CA THR A 522 9.60 -0.69 -5.95
C THR A 522 10.12 -0.15 -7.28
N TYR A 523 9.74 -0.77 -8.37
CA TYR A 523 10.00 -0.26 -9.71
C TYR A 523 8.92 0.74 -10.09
N GLU A 524 9.35 1.93 -10.48
CA GLU A 524 8.49 2.97 -11.03
C GLU A 524 8.44 2.80 -12.55
N LEU A 525 7.29 2.38 -13.04
CA LEU A 525 7.11 1.99 -14.43
C LEU A 525 7.14 3.17 -15.40
N ASN A 526 6.65 4.35 -14.96
CA ASN A 526 6.61 5.54 -15.81
C ASN A 526 8.04 6.07 -16.13
N TRP A 527 8.92 5.95 -15.17
CA TRP A 527 10.26 6.51 -15.29
C TRP A 527 11.34 5.44 -15.49
N ASN A 528 10.93 4.19 -15.48
CA ASN A 528 11.79 3.05 -15.67
C ASN A 528 12.97 3.04 -14.69
N ILE A 529 12.69 3.24 -13.42
CA ILE A 529 13.72 3.35 -12.39
C ILE A 529 13.29 2.64 -11.09
N GLY A 530 14.29 2.16 -10.33
CA GLY A 530 14.07 1.64 -8.99
C GLY A 530 13.99 2.77 -7.97
N LEU A 531 12.96 2.76 -7.13
CA LEU A 531 12.77 3.72 -6.05
C LEU A 531 13.56 3.36 -4.78
N GLY A 532 13.61 4.28 -3.83
CA GLY A 532 14.18 4.06 -2.51
C GLY A 532 13.20 3.45 -1.52
N ALA A 533 13.71 2.85 -0.45
CA ALA A 533 12.90 2.51 0.71
C ALA A 533 12.31 3.77 1.36
N ILE A 534 13.09 4.83 1.43
CA ILE A 534 12.59 6.19 1.59
C ILE A 534 12.84 6.97 0.29
N TRP A 535 11.81 7.68 -0.16
CA TRP A 535 11.84 8.48 -1.38
C TRP A 535 11.47 9.92 -1.10
N ILE A 536 12.43 10.84 -1.26
CA ILE A 536 12.24 12.29 -1.12
C ILE A 536 12.23 12.89 -2.52
N PHE A 537 11.09 13.49 -2.91
CA PHE A 537 10.83 13.89 -4.28
C PHE A 537 10.41 15.37 -4.40
N ALA A 538 11.25 16.17 -5.02
CA ALA A 538 10.97 17.56 -5.33
C ALA A 538 10.50 17.67 -6.79
N LEU A 539 9.19 17.82 -7.03
CA LEU A 539 8.60 17.95 -8.36
C LEU A 539 8.08 19.36 -8.63
N ASP A 540 7.05 19.78 -7.90
CA ASP A 540 6.37 21.06 -8.15
C ASP A 540 7.17 22.25 -7.61
N ARG A 541 8.00 22.02 -6.61
CA ARG A 541 8.84 23.01 -5.94
C ARG A 541 10.02 22.38 -5.21
N SER A 542 11.00 23.19 -4.83
CA SER A 542 12.08 22.77 -3.94
C SER A 542 11.56 22.33 -2.57
N ILE A 543 12.24 21.37 -1.96
CA ILE A 543 12.07 21.01 -0.56
C ILE A 543 13.18 21.69 0.23
N GLU A 544 12.82 22.73 0.98
CA GLU A 544 13.74 23.55 1.77
C GLU A 544 13.41 23.51 3.27
N GLY A 545 12.25 22.98 3.65
CA GLY A 545 11.91 22.68 5.04
C GLY A 545 12.73 21.51 5.57
N ALA A 546 12.95 21.49 6.89
CA ALA A 546 13.77 20.49 7.53
C ALA A 546 13.15 19.10 7.43
N ILE A 547 13.90 18.12 6.88
CA ILE A 547 13.55 16.69 6.97
C ILE A 547 14.58 16.01 7.86
N ARG A 548 14.10 15.35 8.91
CA ARG A 548 14.93 14.63 9.88
C ARG A 548 14.53 13.15 9.91
N VAL A 549 15.48 12.30 9.58
CA VAL A 549 15.32 10.85 9.61
C VAL A 549 16.24 10.30 10.69
N THR A 550 15.66 9.68 11.72
CA THR A 550 16.44 9.22 12.88
C THR A 550 16.01 7.82 13.32
N GLY A 551 16.96 6.91 13.44
CA GLY A 551 16.72 5.55 13.97
C GLY A 551 15.90 4.64 13.04
N ASP A 552 15.73 5.01 11.78
CA ASP A 552 14.99 4.20 10.80
C ASP A 552 15.80 2.97 10.35
N HIS A 553 15.10 1.89 10.05
CA HIS A 553 15.67 0.66 9.48
C HIS A 553 15.12 0.40 8.08
N TYR A 554 15.99 0.21 7.10
CA TYR A 554 15.64 -0.12 5.71
C TYR A 554 16.19 -1.48 5.36
N LEU A 555 15.32 -2.50 5.34
CA LEU A 555 15.68 -3.91 5.30
C LEU A 555 15.30 -4.56 3.98
N ASP A 556 16.23 -5.29 3.38
CA ASP A 556 16.01 -6.07 2.16
C ASP A 556 15.37 -5.27 1.00
N ASN A 557 15.83 -4.04 0.80
CA ASN A 557 15.26 -3.12 -0.19
C ASN A 557 15.44 -3.65 -1.61
N THR A 558 14.39 -3.51 -2.42
CA THR A 558 14.41 -4.02 -3.79
C THR A 558 15.42 -3.29 -4.66
N TYR A 559 15.50 -1.97 -4.51
CA TYR A 559 16.46 -1.11 -5.22
C TYR A 559 17.29 -0.28 -4.25
N ASN A 560 17.07 1.03 -4.17
CA ASN A 560 17.85 1.90 -3.29
C ASN A 560 17.31 1.89 -1.85
N ALA A 561 18.16 2.20 -0.87
CA ALA A 561 17.68 2.49 0.48
C ALA A 561 17.12 3.90 0.58
N ILE A 562 17.90 4.88 0.17
CA ILE A 562 17.56 6.31 0.22
C ILE A 562 17.56 6.85 -1.21
N MET A 563 16.47 7.50 -1.61
CA MET A 563 16.38 8.15 -2.90
C MET A 563 15.96 9.61 -2.74
N MET A 564 16.75 10.51 -3.31
CA MET A 564 16.49 11.96 -3.36
C MET A 564 16.52 12.39 -4.80
N VAL A 565 15.38 12.86 -5.34
CA VAL A 565 15.25 13.10 -6.77
C VAL A 565 14.34 14.29 -7.05
N SER A 566 14.62 14.98 -8.16
CA SER A 566 13.71 15.93 -8.80
C SER A 566 13.35 15.45 -10.20
N ASP A 567 12.21 15.91 -10.72
CA ASP A 567 11.74 15.60 -12.06
C ASP A 567 12.53 16.40 -13.11
N TRP A 568 13.89 16.21 -13.12
CA TRP A 568 14.65 16.48 -14.26
C TRP A 568 14.74 17.73 -15.08
N PRO A 569 15.43 17.92 -16.16
CA PRO A 569 16.07 19.19 -16.46
C PRO A 569 15.04 20.29 -16.66
N VAL A 570 14.55 20.76 -15.57
CA VAL A 570 13.67 21.91 -15.53
C VAL A 570 14.52 23.15 -15.72
N LYS A 571 13.96 24.13 -16.38
CA LYS A 571 14.57 25.44 -16.54
C LYS A 571 14.98 26.10 -15.23
N ASP A 572 14.26 25.73 -14.15
CA ASP A 572 14.52 26.18 -12.79
C ASP A 572 14.96 24.99 -11.96
N VAL A 573 16.17 25.06 -11.41
CA VAL A 573 16.75 23.98 -10.60
C VAL A 573 15.94 23.81 -9.33
N VAL A 574 15.14 22.76 -9.27
CA VAL A 574 14.45 22.35 -8.06
C VAL A 574 15.46 21.67 -7.14
N LYS A 575 15.46 22.03 -5.87
CA LYS A 575 16.45 21.58 -4.88
C LYS A 575 15.82 20.81 -3.74
N ILE A 576 16.62 19.95 -3.13
CA ILE A 576 16.33 19.35 -1.82
C ILE A 576 17.46 19.75 -0.89
N THR A 577 17.12 20.48 0.17
CA THR A 577 18.09 20.99 1.15
C THR A 577 17.60 20.70 2.57
N ASP A 578 18.48 20.86 3.56
CA ASP A 578 18.18 20.67 4.99
C ASP A 578 17.61 19.28 5.34
N VAL A 579 18.21 18.25 4.76
CA VAL A 579 17.88 16.85 5.06
C VAL A 579 19.00 16.22 5.87
N ALA A 580 18.66 15.55 6.97
CA ALA A 580 19.61 14.85 7.81
C ALA A 580 19.15 13.44 8.13
N PHE A 581 20.08 12.50 7.99
CA PHE A 581 19.92 11.09 8.38
C PHE A 581 20.85 10.82 9.57
N ALA A 582 20.31 10.28 10.66
CA ALA A 582 21.06 9.92 11.86
C ALA A 582 20.65 8.55 12.38
N ASP A 583 21.63 7.75 12.79
CA ASP A 583 21.42 6.44 13.40
C ASP A 583 20.55 5.48 12.54
N VAL A 584 20.74 5.54 11.22
CA VAL A 584 19.95 4.76 10.24
C VAL A 584 20.67 3.46 9.94
N ARG A 585 19.91 2.36 9.90
CA ARG A 585 20.42 1.07 9.48
C ARG A 585 19.86 0.65 8.13
N VAL A 586 20.75 0.26 7.25
CA VAL A 586 20.43 -0.35 5.95
C VAL A 586 20.95 -1.78 5.94
N ASP A 587 20.09 -2.77 5.73
CA ASP A 587 20.52 -4.16 5.59
C ASP A 587 19.92 -4.78 4.32
N GLY A 588 20.62 -4.59 3.23
CA GLY A 588 20.28 -5.06 1.91
C GLY A 588 19.66 -4.00 0.99
N THR A 589 20.33 -3.79 -0.12
CA THR A 589 19.80 -2.99 -1.24
C THR A 589 20.07 -3.69 -2.55
N GLY A 590 19.15 -3.55 -3.52
CA GLY A 590 19.36 -4.06 -4.88
C GLY A 590 20.33 -3.23 -5.70
N THR A 591 20.54 -1.98 -5.34
CA THR A 591 21.40 -1.06 -6.08
C THR A 591 22.30 -0.24 -5.14
N SER A 592 21.86 0.89 -4.64
CA SER A 592 22.70 1.80 -3.84
C SER A 592 22.10 2.10 -2.47
N VAL A 593 22.95 2.55 -1.54
CA VAL A 593 22.46 3.11 -0.28
C VAL A 593 21.78 4.45 -0.54
N LEU A 594 22.46 5.36 -1.23
CA LEU A 594 21.95 6.66 -1.61
C LEU A 594 21.89 6.80 -3.13
N SER A 595 20.74 7.10 -3.68
CA SER A 595 20.54 7.57 -5.04
C SER A 595 20.11 9.03 -5.00
N ALA A 596 21.02 9.95 -5.38
CA ALA A 596 20.78 11.38 -5.36
C ALA A 596 20.79 11.94 -6.77
N ARG A 597 19.64 12.46 -7.25
CA ARG A 597 19.46 13.01 -8.60
C ARG A 597 18.72 14.32 -8.55
N VAL A 598 19.23 15.20 -7.76
CA VAL A 598 18.66 16.52 -7.47
C VAL A 598 19.81 17.45 -7.04
N ALA A 599 19.66 18.75 -7.21
CA ALA A 599 20.56 19.72 -6.61
C ALA A 599 20.26 19.88 -5.10
N GLY A 600 21.25 20.27 -4.33
CA GLY A 600 21.13 20.49 -2.88
C GLY A 600 22.04 19.60 -2.07
N GLY A 601 21.54 18.90 -1.07
CA GLY A 601 22.38 18.03 -0.26
C GLY A 601 21.70 17.48 0.99
N ALA A 602 22.38 16.52 1.61
CA ALA A 602 21.99 15.93 2.87
C ALA A 602 23.19 15.62 3.75
N SER A 603 22.98 15.54 5.05
CA SER A 603 23.96 15.12 6.03
C SER A 603 23.68 13.73 6.57
N PHE A 604 24.74 12.99 6.88
CA PHE A 604 24.69 11.60 7.34
C PHE A 604 25.55 11.42 8.58
N LEU A 605 24.95 10.87 9.63
CA LEU A 605 25.60 10.55 10.90
C LEU A 605 25.23 9.12 11.32
N ASN A 606 26.21 8.26 11.59
CA ASN A 606 25.99 6.88 12.03
C ASN A 606 25.02 6.08 11.10
N VAL A 607 25.20 6.17 9.80
CA VAL A 607 24.45 5.35 8.83
C VAL A 607 25.21 4.06 8.60
N ASP A 608 24.75 2.95 9.22
CA ASP A 608 25.34 1.61 9.05
C ASP A 608 24.62 0.91 7.88
N ALA A 609 25.37 0.59 6.82
CA ALA A 609 24.83 -0.06 5.65
C ALA A 609 25.58 -1.36 5.32
N ARG A 610 24.82 -2.45 5.13
CA ARG A 610 25.35 -3.79 4.81
C ARG A 610 24.60 -4.38 3.64
N ASN A 611 25.20 -5.40 3.00
CA ASN A 611 24.59 -6.13 1.90
C ASN A 611 24.15 -5.20 0.77
N VAL A 612 25.01 -4.25 0.40
CA VAL A 612 24.76 -3.26 -0.65
C VAL A 612 24.97 -3.90 -2.03
N GLY A 613 23.99 -3.74 -2.94
CA GLY A 613 23.98 -4.45 -4.22
C GLY A 613 25.01 -3.97 -5.23
N ALA A 614 25.26 -2.66 -5.30
CA ALA A 614 26.17 -2.10 -6.31
C ALA A 614 27.16 -1.10 -5.70
N VAL A 615 26.67 0.08 -5.22
CA VAL A 615 27.53 1.16 -4.71
C VAL A 615 26.91 1.82 -3.50
N GLY A 616 27.73 2.48 -2.67
CA GLY A 616 27.24 3.30 -1.56
C GLY A 616 26.45 4.50 -2.08
N ILE A 617 27.05 5.30 -2.95
CA ILE A 617 26.45 6.53 -3.47
C ILE A 617 26.34 6.52 -4.98
N ASN A 618 25.15 6.78 -5.48
CA ASN A 618 24.87 7.11 -6.86
C ASN A 618 24.31 8.54 -6.94
N ASN A 619 25.16 9.51 -7.29
CA ASN A 619 24.78 10.92 -7.38
C ASN A 619 24.88 11.45 -8.83
N CYS A 620 24.69 10.62 -9.81
CA CYS A 620 24.79 10.97 -11.22
C CYS A 620 23.51 11.58 -11.77
N GLY A 621 23.58 12.87 -12.03
CA GLY A 621 22.63 13.56 -12.88
C GLY A 621 21.23 13.73 -12.31
N SER A 622 20.36 14.15 -13.19
CA SER A 622 18.93 14.27 -12.97
C SER A 622 18.24 12.92 -13.03
N PHE A 623 16.95 12.93 -12.74
CA PHE A 623 16.03 11.80 -12.86
C PHE A 623 16.18 11.00 -14.16
N ASN A 624 16.37 11.66 -15.30
CA ASN A 624 16.55 11.02 -16.60
C ASN A 624 17.99 10.52 -16.86
N PHE A 625 18.79 10.35 -15.84
CA PHE A 625 20.16 9.85 -16.00
C PHE A 625 21.02 10.66 -16.99
N LEU A 626 20.77 11.97 -17.08
CA LEU A 626 21.64 12.81 -17.89
C LEU A 626 23.06 12.76 -17.31
N PRO A 627 24.09 12.71 -18.18
CA PRO A 627 25.48 12.52 -17.77
C PRO A 627 26.13 13.79 -17.16
N SER A 628 25.36 14.65 -16.55
CA SER A 628 25.87 15.78 -15.75
C SER A 628 25.87 15.39 -14.30
N GLY A 629 26.99 15.48 -13.62
CA GLY A 629 27.06 15.26 -12.17
C GLY A 629 25.96 16.01 -11.45
N SER A 630 25.38 15.41 -10.42
CA SER A 630 24.40 16.13 -9.63
C SER A 630 25.13 17.19 -8.79
N GLU A 631 24.52 18.36 -8.65
CA GLU A 631 24.98 19.38 -7.70
C GLU A 631 24.58 19.01 -6.26
N PHE A 632 24.54 17.69 -5.95
CA PHE A 632 24.16 17.19 -4.65
C PHE A 632 25.36 17.02 -3.74
N ALA A 633 25.36 17.71 -2.62
CA ALA A 633 26.40 17.64 -1.61
C ALA A 633 26.07 16.55 -0.57
N VAL A 634 26.98 15.61 -0.40
CA VAL A 634 26.95 14.63 0.69
C VAL A 634 27.82 15.14 1.83
N THR A 635 27.24 15.40 2.99
CA THR A 635 27.96 15.82 4.19
C THR A 635 28.11 14.66 5.14
N ASP A 636 29.34 14.16 5.27
CA ASP A 636 29.69 13.10 6.23
C ASP A 636 29.95 13.72 7.62
N LEU A 637 29.12 13.34 8.59
CA LEU A 637 29.25 13.74 9.99
C LEU A 637 29.93 12.68 10.87
N GLY A 638 30.37 11.59 10.26
CA GLY A 638 31.07 10.48 10.92
C GLY A 638 30.17 9.29 11.27
N GLY A 639 30.82 8.16 11.53
CA GLY A 639 30.12 6.91 11.88
C GLY A 639 29.34 6.26 10.73
N ASN A 640 29.51 6.75 9.51
CA ASN A 640 28.87 6.20 8.31
C ASN A 640 29.68 4.99 7.85
N ASP A 641 29.23 3.80 8.19
CA ASP A 641 30.04 2.60 8.13
C ASP A 641 29.26 1.43 7.53
N GLY A 642 29.96 0.35 7.23
CA GLY A 642 29.34 -0.88 6.76
C GLY A 642 30.30 -2.03 6.89
N ALA A 643 29.94 -3.06 7.67
CA ALA A 643 30.71 -4.28 7.71
C ALA A 643 30.61 -5.02 6.37
N GLY A 644 31.71 -5.05 5.62
CA GLY A 644 31.81 -5.79 4.36
C GLY A 644 31.47 -7.25 4.57
N THR A 645 30.55 -7.72 3.82
CA THR A 645 30.26 -9.12 3.63
C THR A 645 30.75 -9.54 2.26
N THR A 646 30.84 -10.80 1.90
CA THR A 646 31.45 -11.30 0.68
C THR A 646 30.42 -11.80 -0.33
N GLY A 647 30.40 -11.32 -1.59
CA GLY A 647 29.48 -11.73 -2.65
C GLY A 647 28.95 -10.55 -3.47
N PRO A 648 28.09 -10.75 -4.47
CA PRO A 648 27.68 -9.69 -5.38
C PRO A 648 26.84 -8.58 -4.74
N TRP A 649 26.34 -8.78 -3.51
CA TRP A 649 25.51 -7.84 -2.76
C TRP A 649 26.26 -7.17 -1.59
N MET A 650 27.54 -6.84 -1.76
CA MET A 650 28.44 -6.74 -0.63
C MET A 650 29.45 -5.62 -0.69
N ALA A 651 29.19 -4.59 -1.49
CA ALA A 651 29.92 -3.35 -1.36
C ALA A 651 29.58 -2.73 0.01
N ALA A 652 30.59 -2.31 0.76
CA ALA A 652 30.40 -1.55 1.98
C ALA A 652 29.91 -0.14 1.63
N TRP A 653 29.13 0.43 2.56
CA TRP A 653 28.86 1.85 2.56
C TRP A 653 30.11 2.60 2.99
N GLU A 654 30.72 3.31 2.07
CA GLU A 654 31.87 4.19 2.35
C GLU A 654 31.63 5.55 1.72
N LEU A 655 31.77 6.60 2.48
CA LEU A 655 31.74 7.96 1.97
C LEU A 655 33.19 8.46 1.68
N PRO A 656 33.50 9.01 0.53
CA PRO A 656 32.65 9.26 -0.63
C PRO A 656 32.72 8.12 -1.69
N ASN A 657 32.24 6.93 -1.41
CA ASN A 657 32.17 5.86 -2.39
C ASN A 657 31.10 6.20 -3.43
N THR A 658 31.48 6.95 -4.47
CA THR A 658 30.62 7.39 -5.57
C THR A 658 31.05 6.77 -6.87
N ILE A 659 30.11 6.58 -7.79
CA ILE A 659 30.41 6.27 -9.17
C ILE A 659 30.60 7.53 -9.99
N THR A 660 31.34 7.44 -11.10
CA THR A 660 31.33 8.50 -12.11
C THR A 660 29.98 8.50 -12.83
N CYS A 661 29.57 9.64 -13.34
CA CYS A 661 28.25 9.74 -14.01
C CYS A 661 28.20 9.01 -15.34
N ASP A 662 29.31 8.62 -15.89
CA ASP A 662 29.41 7.78 -17.09
C ASP A 662 29.24 6.27 -16.77
N ASP A 663 29.54 5.88 -15.53
CA ASP A 663 29.44 4.51 -15.04
C ASP A 663 28.14 4.35 -14.22
N ARG A 664 27.06 4.00 -14.88
CA ARG A 664 25.81 3.66 -14.19
C ARG A 664 25.97 2.33 -13.46
N PRO A 665 25.59 2.23 -12.17
CA PRO A 665 25.58 0.93 -11.56
C PRO A 665 24.63 0.03 -12.36
N PRO A 666 25.02 -1.20 -12.67
CA PRO A 666 24.10 -2.13 -13.30
C PRO A 666 22.87 -2.27 -12.39
N VAL A 667 21.69 -2.32 -13.00
CA VAL A 667 20.50 -2.76 -12.27
C VAL A 667 20.74 -4.21 -11.92
N VAL A 668 21.09 -4.46 -10.67
CA VAL A 668 21.27 -5.82 -10.17
C VAL A 668 19.90 -6.39 -9.90
N SER A 669 19.62 -7.58 -10.39
CA SER A 669 18.38 -8.27 -10.04
C SER A 669 18.28 -8.36 -8.51
N PRO A 670 17.15 -7.95 -7.92
CA PRO A 670 16.99 -8.05 -6.48
C PRO A 670 17.25 -9.49 -6.01
N PRO A 671 17.82 -9.67 -4.81
CA PRO A 671 17.95 -11.01 -4.27
C PRO A 671 16.56 -11.61 -4.03
N PRO A 672 16.45 -12.93 -3.91
CA PRO A 672 15.24 -13.54 -3.38
C PRO A 672 14.84 -12.85 -2.07
N PRO A 673 13.54 -12.64 -1.81
CA PRO A 673 13.09 -12.06 -0.56
C PRO A 673 13.63 -12.85 0.63
N SER A 674 14.03 -12.12 1.65
CA SER A 674 14.39 -12.73 2.94
C SER A 674 13.15 -13.39 3.56
N THR A 675 13.37 -14.44 4.32
CA THR A 675 12.34 -15.03 5.16
C THR A 675 12.40 -14.36 6.53
N TRP A 676 11.27 -14.08 7.10
CA TRP A 676 11.14 -13.66 8.48
C TRP A 676 11.37 -14.83 9.43
#